data_9292f5e5b365ccaa4d1b4461bb5a58e1
#
_entry.id   9292f5e5b365ccaa4d1b4461bb5a58e1
#
_cell.length_a   1.000
_cell.length_b   1.000
_cell.length_c   1.000
_cell.angle_alpha   90.00
_cell.angle_beta   90.00
_cell.angle_gamma   90.00
#
_symmetry.space_group_name_H-M   'P 1'
#
loop_
_entity.id
_entity.type
_entity.pdbx_description
1 polymer ?
#
loop_
_entity_poly.entity_id
_entity_poly.type
_entity_poly.pdbx_seq_one_letter_code
_entity_poly.pdbx_strand_id
1 'polypeptide(L)'
;LRDLARCAEQTPSALALVSAGKPAVSFDLFVSRIAAVAQMLRSAGVQRGDVVAVAMPDGADLLTTLLGAVEAGAAAPLDWQLTEAEFRSRLLLLKACVLLVRSSTDGHGAVVAQSLGIPVLALDSEPDGTLAIAGRPMRAPENCALVMQTSGTSGEPKLVPLTHTNLRAMCASVQNGLAIHAEDRYMSIMPLHHVLGFSCALGQLIAGGSVACAGFDAPMFRAWFQELSPTWYAAGPALQRAILEIAKQDPGPFRQSRLRFVRCGSSAGSPALLNDLERVLQVEVIDGYGLTEVGCAANTPPRLPRKTGSVGRAIGPEIAIMDARGNLLPAGSEGEIVFRGDAVMEGYLDAEEANREVFLNGWFRTGDLGRMDHEGDLFITGRIKEVINRGGETISPLEIDHALAEHPGIARAASFAVPHATLGDDIVAAVVLHPGARAVASEIRNFLAERLSRSRVPGRIWFVESIPLNAIGKPLRDILRTQFQTSVRAQESPDPPVPEDESGALLRHRVGAVWMRVLNTDMPGAEDNFFAMGGDSLSAARLFALLGSELQIDEAPPDLGAFLDSPTFFQLVQVVAKRMQREEIRFEDVSAVCLQSLGDGPAVFFFPGEGMEPWTLRQLARCLGDQQPFFALRHRLTDPADFAGIASRFVSLVSRIRPAGPIVLGGHCYGGILAYDVAQRMLSTSRSGIAVVLVDVGTPGYRRVRVNLPIALRAVARGQGRRLAAELADHFRFIRDKNRSVNRELPAAKSGATERVAVAETAMPASISPGGIVLRTYVPRPFPGPLASALAAGSEVSERILQDSKRGWRELARGPFQERSLLGSHHSIFDAENAPALASFIRSALQAAGTAVL
;
A
#
# COMPACT_ATOMS: atom_id res chain seq x y z
N LEU A 1 -35.99 -33.91 11.27
CA LEU A 1 -35.79 -35.36 11.07
C LEU A 1 -37.10 -36.10 10.81
N ARG A 2 -38.26 -35.72 11.44
CA ARG A 2 -39.57 -36.33 11.13
C ARG A 2 -39.90 -36.26 9.62
N ASP A 3 -39.54 -35.18 8.94
CA ASP A 3 -39.80 -35.04 7.50
C ASP A 3 -38.94 -36.01 6.70
N LEU A 4 -37.67 -36.28 7.10
CA LEU A 4 -36.83 -37.31 6.48
C LEU A 4 -37.36 -38.74 6.73
N ALA A 5 -37.83 -39.01 7.96
CA ALA A 5 -38.49 -40.31 8.28
C ALA A 5 -39.72 -40.52 7.40
N ARG A 6 -40.53 -39.48 7.17
CA ARG A 6 -41.66 -39.54 6.26
C ARG A 6 -41.24 -39.85 4.81
N CYS A 7 -40.13 -39.24 4.29
CA CYS A 7 -39.59 -39.58 2.98
C CYS A 7 -39.17 -41.07 2.93
N ALA A 8 -38.52 -41.59 3.94
CA ALA A 8 -38.15 -43.01 4.07
C ALA A 8 -39.35 -43.93 4.10
N GLU A 9 -40.42 -43.56 4.78
CA GLU A 9 -41.72 -44.33 4.80
C GLU A 9 -42.39 -44.31 3.45
N GLN A 10 -42.42 -43.18 2.75
CA GLN A 10 -43.10 -43.03 1.45
C GLN A 10 -42.30 -43.60 0.27
N THR A 11 -41.00 -43.43 0.25
CA THR A 11 -40.13 -43.84 -0.83
C THR A 11 -38.81 -44.46 -0.31
N PRO A 12 -38.84 -45.62 0.37
CA PRO A 12 -37.71 -46.20 1.10
C PRO A 12 -36.49 -46.48 0.21
N SER A 13 -36.73 -46.93 -0.99
CA SER A 13 -35.70 -47.27 -1.96
C SER A 13 -35.19 -46.07 -2.81
N ALA A 14 -35.84 -44.90 -2.73
CA ALA A 14 -35.37 -43.73 -3.41
C ALA A 14 -33.98 -43.31 -2.91
N LEU A 15 -33.15 -42.76 -3.82
CA LEU A 15 -31.78 -42.35 -3.47
C LEU A 15 -31.82 -41.10 -2.62
N ALA A 16 -31.20 -41.17 -1.45
CA ALA A 16 -30.94 -40.00 -0.57
C ALA A 16 -29.54 -39.40 -0.85
N LEU A 17 -28.50 -40.27 -0.81
CA LEU A 17 -27.12 -39.79 -0.98
C LEU A 17 -26.43 -40.53 -2.12
N VAL A 18 -25.68 -39.79 -2.95
CA VAL A 18 -24.81 -40.37 -3.99
C VAL A 18 -23.42 -39.78 -3.84
N SER A 19 -22.38 -40.57 -4.03
CA SER A 19 -20.98 -40.13 -3.98
C SER A 19 -20.19 -40.83 -5.08
N ALA A 20 -19.25 -40.13 -5.72
CA ALA A 20 -18.44 -40.67 -6.80
C ALA A 20 -17.67 -41.93 -6.33
N GLY A 21 -17.72 -42.99 -7.13
CA GLY A 21 -17.04 -44.26 -6.84
C GLY A 21 -17.56 -45.02 -5.63
N LYS A 22 -18.70 -44.61 -5.01
CA LYS A 22 -19.30 -45.31 -3.85
C LYS A 22 -20.72 -45.77 -4.12
N PRO A 23 -21.19 -46.84 -3.45
CA PRO A 23 -22.60 -47.25 -3.54
C PRO A 23 -23.52 -46.11 -3.09
N ALA A 24 -24.62 -45.91 -3.82
CA ALA A 24 -25.64 -44.97 -3.45
C ALA A 24 -26.39 -45.40 -2.20
N VAL A 25 -26.86 -44.46 -1.40
CA VAL A 25 -27.57 -44.67 -0.15
C VAL A 25 -29.04 -44.33 -0.34
N SER A 26 -29.96 -45.30 -0.07
CA SER A 26 -31.40 -45.06 -0.09
C SER A 26 -31.85 -44.25 1.12
N PHE A 27 -33.07 -43.70 1.07
CA PHE A 27 -33.66 -43.01 2.24
C PHE A 27 -33.81 -43.92 3.45
N ASP A 28 -34.21 -45.17 3.27
CA ASP A 28 -34.33 -46.12 4.39
C ASP A 28 -32.97 -46.39 5.07
N LEU A 29 -31.92 -46.66 4.30
CA LEU A 29 -30.57 -46.85 4.78
C LEU A 29 -30.01 -45.56 5.41
N PHE A 30 -30.30 -44.42 4.86
CA PHE A 30 -29.85 -43.11 5.36
C PHE A 30 -30.44 -42.81 6.73
N VAL A 31 -31.76 -42.93 6.87
CA VAL A 31 -32.44 -42.73 8.16
C VAL A 31 -31.98 -43.74 9.21
N SER A 32 -31.76 -44.99 8.81
CA SER A 32 -31.20 -46.01 9.69
C SER A 32 -29.80 -45.63 10.22
N ARG A 33 -28.92 -45.15 9.37
CA ARG A 33 -27.58 -44.67 9.77
C ARG A 33 -27.66 -43.46 10.71
N ILE A 34 -28.56 -42.51 10.44
CA ILE A 34 -28.78 -41.37 11.34
C ILE A 34 -29.17 -41.84 12.72
N ALA A 35 -30.13 -42.80 12.79
CA ALA A 35 -30.58 -43.39 14.05
C ALA A 35 -29.45 -44.11 14.79
N ALA A 36 -28.58 -44.82 14.08
CA ALA A 36 -27.44 -45.51 14.67
C ALA A 36 -26.44 -44.53 15.30
N VAL A 37 -26.10 -43.42 14.65
CA VAL A 37 -25.24 -42.36 15.19
C VAL A 37 -25.91 -41.73 16.42
N ALA A 38 -27.20 -41.42 16.35
CA ALA A 38 -27.93 -40.85 17.49
C ALA A 38 -27.96 -41.81 18.70
N GLN A 39 -28.13 -43.11 18.43
CA GLN A 39 -28.09 -44.11 19.50
C GLN A 39 -26.70 -44.23 20.10
N MET A 40 -25.66 -44.21 19.29
CA MET A 40 -24.25 -44.20 19.78
C MET A 40 -24.01 -43.04 20.74
N LEU A 41 -24.42 -41.82 20.34
CA LEU A 41 -24.29 -40.63 21.19
C LEU A 41 -25.07 -40.71 22.48
N ARG A 42 -26.34 -41.19 22.44
CA ARG A 42 -27.16 -41.39 23.63
C ARG A 42 -26.56 -42.44 24.57
N SER A 43 -25.99 -43.53 24.02
CA SER A 43 -25.30 -44.54 24.79
C SER A 43 -24.04 -44.00 25.47
N ALA A 44 -23.37 -43.06 24.87
CA ALA A 44 -22.23 -42.30 25.43
C ALA A 44 -22.69 -41.24 26.48
N GLY A 45 -24.00 -41.03 26.71
CA GLY A 45 -24.53 -40.13 27.71
C GLY A 45 -24.94 -38.75 27.21
N VAL A 46 -24.89 -38.51 25.89
CA VAL A 46 -25.36 -37.23 25.29
C VAL A 46 -26.86 -37.04 25.53
N GLN A 47 -27.23 -35.84 25.95
CA GLN A 47 -28.62 -35.45 26.22
C GLN A 47 -29.03 -34.25 25.36
N ARG A 48 -30.32 -33.97 25.26
CA ARG A 48 -30.84 -32.76 24.61
C ARG A 48 -30.18 -31.50 25.19
N GLY A 49 -29.77 -30.58 24.34
CA GLY A 49 -29.06 -29.37 24.70
C GLY A 49 -27.54 -29.53 24.90
N ASP A 50 -27.03 -30.77 24.96
CA ASP A 50 -25.58 -30.96 24.95
C ASP A 50 -25.00 -30.65 23.53
N VAL A 51 -23.90 -29.90 23.45
CA VAL A 51 -23.27 -29.53 22.20
C VAL A 51 -22.31 -30.63 21.76
N VAL A 52 -22.56 -31.20 20.58
CA VAL A 52 -21.78 -32.25 19.95
C VAL A 52 -20.97 -31.65 18.81
N ALA A 53 -19.66 -31.51 19.00
CA ALA A 53 -18.76 -31.05 17.92
C ALA A 53 -18.58 -32.17 16.89
N VAL A 54 -18.57 -31.81 15.60
CA VAL A 54 -18.37 -32.76 14.48
C VAL A 54 -17.34 -32.19 13.55
N ALA A 55 -16.19 -32.88 13.38
CA ALA A 55 -15.10 -32.48 12.53
C ALA A 55 -14.65 -33.63 11.63
N MET A 56 -15.08 -33.62 10.38
CA MET A 56 -14.69 -34.62 9.39
C MET A 56 -14.82 -34.07 7.98
N PRO A 57 -14.16 -34.67 6.96
CA PRO A 57 -14.26 -34.26 5.58
C PRO A 57 -15.69 -34.17 5.06
N ASP A 58 -15.97 -33.17 4.22
CA ASP A 58 -17.27 -33.04 3.58
C ASP A 58 -17.66 -34.30 2.80
N GLY A 59 -18.91 -34.70 2.93
CA GLY A 59 -19.39 -35.91 2.28
C GLY A 59 -20.62 -36.50 2.92
N ALA A 60 -20.96 -37.72 2.47
CA ALA A 60 -22.11 -38.46 2.97
C ALA A 60 -22.00 -38.80 4.48
N ASP A 61 -20.79 -39.11 4.95
CA ASP A 61 -20.55 -39.47 6.33
C ASP A 61 -20.73 -38.25 7.26
N LEU A 62 -20.23 -37.06 6.86
CA LEU A 62 -20.42 -35.84 7.64
C LEU A 62 -21.91 -35.48 7.73
N LEU A 63 -22.65 -35.51 6.62
CA LEU A 63 -24.08 -35.17 6.60
C LEU A 63 -24.88 -36.12 7.48
N THR A 64 -24.61 -37.44 7.41
CA THR A 64 -25.23 -38.46 8.24
C THR A 64 -24.95 -38.24 9.74
N THR A 65 -23.68 -37.94 10.06
CA THR A 65 -23.21 -37.71 11.42
C THR A 65 -23.81 -36.44 12.03
N LEU A 66 -23.85 -35.36 11.27
CA LEU A 66 -24.48 -34.11 11.69
C LEU A 66 -25.97 -34.32 12.05
N LEU A 67 -26.69 -35.05 11.20
CA LEU A 67 -28.11 -35.31 11.45
C LEU A 67 -28.31 -36.27 12.64
N GLY A 68 -27.40 -37.22 12.85
CA GLY A 68 -27.41 -38.06 14.06
C GLY A 68 -27.13 -37.26 15.33
N ALA A 69 -26.20 -36.31 15.28
CA ALA A 69 -25.93 -35.39 16.36
C ALA A 69 -27.11 -34.45 16.65
N VAL A 70 -27.79 -33.92 15.61
CA VAL A 70 -29.03 -33.13 15.72
C VAL A 70 -30.16 -33.94 16.39
N GLU A 71 -30.23 -35.26 16.22
CA GLU A 71 -31.20 -36.12 16.84
C GLU A 71 -30.90 -36.41 18.32
N ALA A 72 -29.64 -36.47 18.70
CA ALA A 72 -29.20 -36.78 20.04
C ALA A 72 -29.06 -35.55 20.96
N GLY A 73 -28.54 -34.44 20.41
CA GLY A 73 -28.23 -33.18 21.10
C GLY A 73 -28.28 -31.99 20.17
N ALA A 74 -27.34 -31.06 20.30
CA ALA A 74 -27.15 -29.94 19.37
C ALA A 74 -25.84 -30.15 18.60
N ALA A 75 -25.90 -30.34 17.28
CA ALA A 75 -24.72 -30.54 16.44
C ALA A 75 -23.94 -29.21 16.25
N ALA A 76 -22.60 -29.25 16.31
CA ALA A 76 -21.73 -28.12 16.02
C ALA A 76 -20.69 -28.54 14.97
N PRO A 77 -20.94 -28.30 13.69
CA PRO A 77 -20.01 -28.63 12.63
C PRO A 77 -18.79 -27.72 12.68
N LEU A 78 -17.59 -28.32 12.56
CA LEU A 78 -16.30 -27.65 12.49
C LEU A 78 -15.61 -28.01 11.18
N ASP A 79 -14.85 -27.07 10.66
CA ASP A 79 -13.92 -27.37 9.57
C ASP A 79 -12.82 -28.33 10.10
N TRP A 80 -12.70 -29.48 9.50
CA TRP A 80 -11.73 -30.51 9.90
C TRP A 80 -10.28 -30.13 9.55
N GLN A 81 -10.06 -29.10 8.72
CA GLN A 81 -8.75 -28.60 8.27
C GLN A 81 -8.22 -27.46 9.16
N LEU A 82 -8.90 -27.07 10.21
CA LEU A 82 -8.45 -26.04 11.15
C LEU A 82 -7.07 -26.40 11.72
N THR A 83 -6.27 -25.39 11.99
CA THR A 83 -5.01 -25.53 12.71
C THR A 83 -5.26 -25.94 14.18
N GLU A 84 -4.26 -26.45 14.87
CA GLU A 84 -4.38 -26.82 16.29
C GLU A 84 -4.86 -25.64 17.17
N ALA A 85 -4.34 -24.44 16.91
CA ALA A 85 -4.72 -23.24 17.64
C ALA A 85 -6.18 -22.86 17.40
N GLU A 86 -6.65 -22.95 16.16
CA GLU A 86 -8.04 -22.69 15.79
C GLU A 86 -8.97 -23.75 16.37
N PHE A 87 -8.63 -25.05 16.26
CA PHE A 87 -9.41 -26.11 16.90
C PHE A 87 -9.56 -25.88 18.40
N ARG A 88 -8.46 -25.56 19.08
CA ARG A 88 -8.46 -25.27 20.52
C ARG A 88 -9.41 -24.13 20.86
N SER A 89 -9.29 -23.02 20.13
CA SER A 89 -10.17 -21.85 20.30
C SER A 89 -11.64 -22.21 20.08
N ARG A 90 -11.95 -22.96 19.01
CA ARG A 90 -13.33 -23.34 18.66
C ARG A 90 -13.94 -24.31 19.65
N LEU A 91 -13.20 -25.34 20.06
CA LEU A 91 -13.71 -26.32 21.04
C LEU A 91 -13.93 -25.70 22.43
N LEU A 92 -13.04 -24.77 22.84
CA LEU A 92 -13.23 -24.01 24.10
C LEU A 92 -14.44 -23.10 24.01
N LEU A 93 -14.65 -22.42 22.89
CA LEU A 93 -15.80 -21.56 22.66
C LEU A 93 -17.12 -22.36 22.70
N LEU A 94 -17.16 -23.51 22.00
CA LEU A 94 -18.32 -24.39 21.91
C LEU A 94 -18.64 -25.08 23.24
N LYS A 95 -17.63 -25.23 24.11
CA LYS A 95 -17.75 -26.06 25.34
C LYS A 95 -18.39 -27.41 25.01
N ALA A 96 -17.94 -28.04 23.93
CA ALA A 96 -18.51 -29.27 23.42
C ALA A 96 -18.38 -30.44 24.45
N CYS A 97 -19.39 -31.26 24.58
CA CYS A 97 -19.37 -32.40 25.47
C CYS A 97 -18.64 -33.62 24.88
N VAL A 98 -18.55 -33.67 23.55
CA VAL A 98 -17.88 -34.74 22.80
C VAL A 98 -17.47 -34.21 21.41
N LEU A 99 -16.38 -34.70 20.83
CA LEU A 99 -15.98 -34.48 19.43
C LEU A 99 -16.22 -35.78 18.65
N LEU A 100 -16.98 -35.70 17.58
CA LEU A 100 -17.12 -36.78 16.58
C LEU A 100 -16.13 -36.53 15.44
N VAL A 101 -15.38 -37.58 15.09
CA VAL A 101 -14.46 -37.62 13.94
C VAL A 101 -14.74 -38.88 13.12
N ARG A 102 -14.29 -38.92 11.85
CA ARG A 102 -14.41 -40.15 11.08
C ARG A 102 -13.41 -41.20 11.57
N SER A 103 -12.13 -40.80 11.71
CA SER A 103 -11.04 -41.59 12.22
C SER A 103 -10.27 -40.81 13.28
N SER A 104 -9.71 -41.47 14.27
CA SER A 104 -8.87 -40.87 15.30
C SER A 104 -7.59 -40.24 14.72
N THR A 105 -7.23 -40.55 13.47
CA THR A 105 -6.10 -39.99 12.73
C THR A 105 -6.48 -38.82 11.81
N ASP A 106 -7.75 -38.49 11.69
CA ASP A 106 -8.20 -37.37 10.82
C ASP A 106 -7.89 -36.01 11.47
N GLY A 107 -6.88 -35.32 10.96
CA GLY A 107 -6.52 -33.94 11.32
C GLY A 107 -6.06 -33.73 12.78
N HIS A 108 -6.02 -32.48 13.20
CA HIS A 108 -5.57 -32.08 14.55
C HIS A 108 -6.66 -32.18 15.61
N GLY A 109 -7.93 -32.30 15.21
CA GLY A 109 -9.09 -32.17 16.10
C GLY A 109 -9.09 -33.18 17.24
N ALA A 110 -8.81 -34.45 16.99
CA ALA A 110 -8.80 -35.49 17.98
C ALA A 110 -7.74 -35.26 19.08
N VAL A 111 -6.50 -34.90 18.67
CA VAL A 111 -5.40 -34.62 19.59
C VAL A 111 -5.71 -33.40 20.47
N VAL A 112 -6.24 -32.36 19.88
CA VAL A 112 -6.62 -31.13 20.59
C VAL A 112 -7.75 -31.40 21.58
N ALA A 113 -8.81 -32.12 21.17
CA ALA A 113 -9.92 -32.47 22.04
C ALA A 113 -9.46 -33.27 23.26
N GLN A 114 -8.63 -34.30 23.05
CA GLN A 114 -8.04 -35.10 24.15
C GLN A 114 -7.22 -34.22 25.10
N SER A 115 -6.40 -33.28 24.56
CA SER A 115 -5.63 -32.35 25.41
C SER A 115 -6.51 -31.42 26.27
N LEU A 116 -7.76 -31.20 25.85
CA LEU A 116 -8.77 -30.39 26.57
C LEU A 116 -9.65 -31.24 27.47
N GLY A 117 -9.43 -32.57 27.52
CA GLY A 117 -10.29 -33.49 28.27
C GLY A 117 -11.67 -33.71 27.64
N ILE A 118 -11.86 -33.39 26.38
CA ILE A 118 -13.09 -33.60 25.62
C ILE A 118 -13.02 -35.01 25.02
N PRO A 119 -14.02 -35.89 25.33
CA PRO A 119 -14.12 -37.22 24.75
C PRO A 119 -14.17 -37.18 23.23
N VAL A 120 -13.48 -38.13 22.56
CA VAL A 120 -13.47 -38.27 21.10
C VAL A 120 -14.11 -39.59 20.71
N LEU A 121 -15.12 -39.54 19.84
CA LEU A 121 -15.76 -40.71 19.24
C LEU A 121 -15.38 -40.79 17.76
N ALA A 122 -14.74 -41.87 17.33
CA ALA A 122 -14.43 -42.13 15.93
C ALA A 122 -15.47 -43.11 15.36
N LEU A 123 -15.97 -42.84 14.16
CA LEU A 123 -16.99 -43.65 13.51
C LEU A 123 -16.46 -44.99 12.98
N ASP A 124 -15.15 -45.08 12.68
CA ASP A 124 -14.48 -46.29 12.19
C ASP A 124 -13.97 -47.20 13.30
N SER A 125 -14.15 -46.83 14.56
CA SER A 125 -13.73 -47.60 15.74
C SER A 125 -14.95 -48.08 16.49
N GLU A 126 -14.92 -49.36 16.95
CA GLU A 126 -15.92 -49.81 17.94
C GLU A 126 -15.75 -48.96 19.21
N PRO A 127 -16.82 -48.46 19.80
CA PRO A 127 -16.73 -47.66 21.03
C PRO A 127 -16.12 -48.54 22.13
N ASP A 128 -14.89 -48.18 22.52
CA ASP A 128 -14.23 -48.82 23.69
C ASP A 128 -15.06 -48.51 24.94
N GLY A 129 -15.53 -49.57 25.57
CA GLY A 129 -16.60 -49.58 26.55
C GLY A 129 -16.62 -48.43 27.54
N THR A 130 -17.79 -47.81 27.71
CA THR A 130 -18.17 -46.77 28.71
C THR A 130 -17.36 -45.46 28.60
N LEU A 131 -17.48 -44.76 27.50
CA LEU A 131 -17.17 -43.32 27.45
C LEU A 131 -18.22 -42.56 28.29
N ALA A 132 -17.94 -42.37 29.58
CA ALA A 132 -18.78 -41.51 30.41
C ALA A 132 -18.43 -40.05 30.08
N ILE A 133 -19.37 -39.30 29.54
CA ILE A 133 -19.24 -37.83 29.37
C ILE A 133 -19.24 -37.24 30.78
N ALA A 134 -18.04 -37.01 31.32
CA ALA A 134 -17.81 -36.40 32.60
C ALA A 134 -17.75 -34.88 32.44
N GLY A 135 -18.73 -34.20 33.03
CA GLY A 135 -18.80 -32.75 33.03
C GLY A 135 -19.61 -32.17 31.84
N ARG A 136 -20.62 -31.42 32.16
CA ARG A 136 -21.52 -30.75 31.19
C ARG A 136 -21.27 -29.25 31.21
N PRO A 137 -20.31 -28.75 30.40
CA PRO A 137 -19.86 -27.37 30.55
C PRO A 137 -20.85 -26.33 30.02
N MET A 138 -21.68 -26.64 29.01
CA MET A 138 -22.70 -25.74 28.46
C MET A 138 -23.88 -26.54 27.92
N ARG A 139 -25.09 -26.04 28.16
CA ARG A 139 -26.29 -26.53 27.48
C ARG A 139 -26.81 -25.44 26.54
N ALA A 140 -26.91 -25.74 25.27
CA ALA A 140 -27.76 -24.99 24.36
C ALA A 140 -29.24 -25.20 24.80
N PRO A 141 -30.17 -24.34 24.36
CA PRO A 141 -31.60 -24.59 24.56
C PRO A 141 -32.01 -26.02 24.15
N GLU A 142 -32.89 -26.66 24.86
CA GLU A 142 -33.29 -28.07 24.60
C GLU A 142 -33.87 -28.28 23.19
N ASN A 143 -34.45 -27.24 22.59
CA ASN A 143 -34.92 -27.22 21.21
C ASN A 143 -33.86 -26.90 20.18
N CYS A 144 -32.62 -26.62 20.61
CA CYS A 144 -31.51 -26.34 19.70
C CYS A 144 -31.09 -27.59 18.92
N ALA A 145 -31.05 -27.49 17.63
CA ALA A 145 -30.65 -28.57 16.73
C ALA A 145 -29.20 -28.41 16.23
N LEU A 146 -28.79 -27.17 16.00
CA LEU A 146 -27.50 -26.88 15.35
C LEU A 146 -26.89 -25.62 15.99
N VAL A 147 -25.59 -25.65 16.26
CA VAL A 147 -24.82 -24.49 16.72
C VAL A 147 -23.78 -24.16 15.63
N MET A 148 -24.07 -23.11 14.89
CA MET A 148 -23.15 -22.60 13.86
C MET A 148 -22.22 -21.52 14.42
N GLN A 149 -21.11 -21.29 13.75
CA GLN A 149 -20.17 -20.22 14.09
C GLN A 149 -20.14 -19.17 12.99
N THR A 150 -20.23 -17.89 13.36
CA THR A 150 -20.00 -16.80 12.40
C THR A 150 -18.55 -16.36 12.44
N SER A 151 -18.01 -15.99 11.29
CA SER A 151 -16.79 -15.21 11.24
C SER A 151 -17.12 -13.77 11.65
N GLY A 152 -17.09 -13.47 12.95
CA GLY A 152 -17.38 -12.13 13.46
C GLY A 152 -16.48 -11.06 12.81
N THR A 153 -17.06 -9.91 12.48
CA THR A 153 -16.31 -8.73 12.02
C THR A 153 -15.44 -8.13 13.14
N SER A 154 -15.61 -8.55 14.38
CA SER A 154 -14.86 -8.13 15.58
C SER A 154 -13.73 -9.08 15.98
N GLY A 155 -13.42 -10.10 15.17
CA GLY A 155 -12.30 -11.04 15.42
C GLY A 155 -12.70 -12.29 16.22
N GLU A 156 -13.67 -12.26 17.13
CA GLU A 156 -14.17 -13.44 17.83
C GLU A 156 -15.46 -13.97 17.21
N PRO A 157 -15.53 -15.30 16.93
CA PRO A 157 -16.73 -15.90 16.36
C PRO A 157 -17.86 -15.91 17.37
N LYS A 158 -19.07 -15.61 16.87
CA LYS A 158 -20.30 -15.77 17.66
C LYS A 158 -20.94 -17.12 17.41
N LEU A 159 -21.55 -17.68 18.43
CA LEU A 159 -22.29 -18.93 18.34
C LEU A 159 -23.77 -18.67 18.04
N VAL A 160 -24.24 -19.21 16.90
CA VAL A 160 -25.63 -19.11 16.43
C VAL A 160 -26.36 -20.42 16.72
N PRO A 161 -27.20 -20.47 17.75
CA PRO A 161 -28.05 -21.63 18.00
C PRO A 161 -29.24 -21.58 17.04
N LEU A 162 -29.42 -22.63 16.30
CA LEU A 162 -30.56 -22.82 15.42
C LEU A 162 -31.46 -23.93 15.99
N THR A 163 -32.68 -23.58 16.26
CA THR A 163 -33.68 -24.54 16.75
C THR A 163 -34.18 -25.45 15.64
N HIS A 164 -34.85 -26.53 15.97
CA HIS A 164 -35.52 -27.38 14.98
C HIS A 164 -36.54 -26.59 14.15
N THR A 165 -37.18 -25.58 14.72
CA THR A 165 -38.11 -24.68 14.04
C THR A 165 -37.36 -23.82 13.01
N ASN A 166 -36.25 -23.20 13.43
CA ASN A 166 -35.43 -22.39 12.51
C ASN A 166 -34.95 -23.22 11.30
N LEU A 167 -34.39 -24.42 11.57
CA LEU A 167 -33.89 -25.28 10.48
C LEU A 167 -35.02 -25.71 9.53
N ARG A 168 -36.21 -26.01 10.04
CA ARG A 168 -37.36 -26.35 9.20
C ARG A 168 -37.79 -25.16 8.35
N ALA A 169 -37.87 -23.97 8.91
CA ALA A 169 -38.23 -22.76 8.20
C ALA A 169 -37.17 -22.43 7.13
N MET A 170 -35.85 -22.57 7.46
CA MET A 170 -34.76 -22.38 6.49
C MET A 170 -34.83 -23.37 5.33
N CYS A 171 -35.14 -24.64 5.59
CA CYS A 171 -35.34 -25.64 4.52
C CYS A 171 -36.56 -25.29 3.65
N ALA A 172 -37.65 -24.84 4.24
CA ALA A 172 -38.83 -24.39 3.51
C ALA A 172 -38.51 -23.17 2.62
N SER A 173 -37.70 -22.24 3.13
CA SER A 173 -37.19 -21.09 2.34
C SER A 173 -36.42 -21.55 1.10
N VAL A 174 -35.53 -22.54 1.26
CA VAL A 174 -34.77 -23.11 0.14
C VAL A 174 -35.70 -23.81 -0.85
N GLN A 175 -36.63 -24.63 -0.35
CA GLN A 175 -37.55 -25.37 -1.21
C GLN A 175 -38.46 -24.44 -2.04
N ASN A 176 -39.09 -23.48 -1.39
CA ASN A 176 -40.00 -22.54 -2.04
C ASN A 176 -39.25 -21.54 -2.94
N GLY A 177 -38.14 -20.99 -2.42
CA GLY A 177 -37.36 -19.98 -3.12
C GLY A 177 -36.65 -20.47 -4.37
N LEU A 178 -36.33 -21.78 -4.46
CA LEU A 178 -35.62 -22.39 -5.58
C LEU A 178 -36.53 -23.32 -6.37
N ALA A 179 -37.80 -23.51 -5.98
CA ALA A 179 -38.74 -24.45 -6.61
C ALA A 179 -38.12 -25.85 -6.79
N ILE A 180 -37.49 -26.37 -5.74
CA ILE A 180 -36.86 -27.71 -5.74
C ILE A 180 -37.89 -28.78 -5.43
N HIS A 181 -37.72 -29.99 -5.99
CA HIS A 181 -38.64 -31.12 -5.87
C HIS A 181 -37.90 -32.46 -5.78
N ALA A 182 -38.63 -33.55 -5.60
CA ALA A 182 -38.09 -34.89 -5.36
C ALA A 182 -37.21 -35.44 -6.49
N GLU A 183 -37.37 -34.96 -7.75
CA GLU A 183 -36.57 -35.38 -8.88
C GLU A 183 -35.23 -34.64 -8.97
N ASP A 184 -35.05 -33.62 -8.13
CA ASP A 184 -33.83 -32.83 -8.11
C ASP A 184 -32.69 -33.51 -7.33
N ARG A 185 -31.48 -33.21 -7.78
CA ARG A 185 -30.24 -33.63 -7.14
C ARG A 185 -29.35 -32.41 -6.85
N TYR A 186 -29.16 -32.09 -5.60
CA TYR A 186 -28.25 -31.05 -5.16
C TYR A 186 -26.81 -31.56 -5.16
N MET A 187 -25.88 -30.86 -5.81
CA MET A 187 -24.46 -31.14 -5.65
C MET A 187 -23.89 -30.33 -4.49
N SER A 188 -23.53 -31.02 -3.41
CA SER A 188 -23.01 -30.45 -2.17
C SER A 188 -21.53 -30.15 -2.34
N ILE A 189 -21.22 -28.94 -2.83
CA ILE A 189 -19.86 -28.41 -3.00
C ILE A 189 -19.55 -27.27 -2.02
N MET A 190 -20.57 -26.74 -1.36
CA MET A 190 -20.40 -25.82 -0.24
C MET A 190 -20.17 -26.62 1.04
N PRO A 191 -19.21 -26.23 1.90
CA PRO A 191 -18.94 -26.93 3.13
C PRO A 191 -20.17 -27.02 4.04
N LEU A 192 -20.39 -28.19 4.64
CA LEU A 192 -21.55 -28.43 5.51
C LEU A 192 -21.45 -27.73 6.89
N HIS A 193 -20.28 -27.24 7.24
CA HIS A 193 -20.11 -26.36 8.42
C HIS A 193 -20.55 -24.91 8.18
N HIS A 194 -21.03 -24.60 6.96
CA HIS A 194 -21.72 -23.33 6.64
C HIS A 194 -23.21 -23.56 6.42
N VAL A 195 -24.01 -22.60 6.91
CA VAL A 195 -25.48 -22.69 6.86
C VAL A 195 -26.00 -22.87 5.42
N LEU A 196 -25.38 -22.26 4.42
CA LEU A 196 -25.77 -22.40 3.02
C LEU A 196 -25.64 -23.86 2.55
N GLY A 197 -24.47 -24.48 2.77
CA GLY A 197 -24.26 -25.89 2.40
C GLY A 197 -25.23 -26.82 3.12
N PHE A 198 -25.35 -26.66 4.44
CA PHE A 198 -26.20 -27.51 5.26
C PHE A 198 -27.69 -27.36 4.95
N SER A 199 -28.20 -26.11 4.86
CA SER A 199 -29.65 -25.88 4.59
C SER A 199 -30.06 -26.29 3.16
N CYS A 200 -29.18 -26.12 2.17
CA CYS A 200 -29.44 -26.62 0.81
C CYS A 200 -29.49 -28.16 0.76
N ALA A 201 -28.54 -28.83 1.39
CA ALA A 201 -28.52 -30.30 1.45
C ALA A 201 -29.74 -30.87 2.19
N LEU A 202 -30.02 -30.34 3.39
CA LEU A 202 -31.17 -30.78 4.18
C LEU A 202 -32.50 -30.43 3.47
N GLY A 203 -32.63 -29.23 2.89
CA GLY A 203 -33.82 -28.81 2.16
C GLY A 203 -34.11 -29.72 0.97
N GLN A 204 -33.05 -30.14 0.21
CA GLN A 204 -33.22 -31.09 -0.89
C GLN A 204 -33.69 -32.47 -0.42
N LEU A 205 -33.12 -32.97 0.68
CA LEU A 205 -33.53 -34.27 1.25
C LEU A 205 -34.97 -34.24 1.76
N ILE A 206 -35.40 -33.15 2.45
CA ILE A 206 -36.79 -33.00 2.93
C ILE A 206 -37.79 -32.87 1.78
N ALA A 207 -37.31 -32.32 0.62
CA ALA A 207 -38.14 -32.34 -0.61
C ALA A 207 -38.25 -33.73 -1.28
N GLY A 208 -37.68 -34.79 -0.69
CA GLY A 208 -37.66 -36.15 -1.22
C GLY A 208 -36.61 -36.38 -2.34
N GLY A 209 -35.77 -35.41 -2.66
CA GLY A 209 -34.74 -35.57 -3.68
C GLY A 209 -33.40 -36.00 -3.11
N SER A 210 -32.37 -36.10 -3.93
CA SER A 210 -31.08 -36.64 -3.53
C SER A 210 -29.99 -35.57 -3.41
N VAL A 211 -28.93 -35.89 -2.63
CA VAL A 211 -27.73 -35.06 -2.47
C VAL A 211 -26.51 -35.80 -3.05
N ALA A 212 -25.85 -35.20 -4.00
CA ALA A 212 -24.55 -35.62 -4.52
C ALA A 212 -23.44 -35.05 -3.59
N CYS A 213 -22.84 -35.91 -2.79
CA CYS A 213 -21.85 -35.58 -1.77
C CYS A 213 -20.43 -35.64 -2.36
N ALA A 214 -19.95 -34.53 -2.89
CA ALA A 214 -18.67 -34.49 -3.60
C ALA A 214 -17.61 -33.60 -2.90
N GLY A 215 -18.02 -32.53 -2.24
CA GLY A 215 -17.14 -31.41 -1.93
C GLY A 215 -16.70 -30.69 -3.22
N PHE A 216 -15.69 -29.85 -3.14
CA PHE A 216 -15.10 -29.21 -4.32
C PHE A 216 -13.62 -29.58 -4.47
N ASP A 217 -13.28 -30.22 -5.58
CA ASP A 217 -11.93 -30.48 -6.03
C ASP A 217 -11.84 -30.12 -7.51
N ALA A 218 -11.09 -29.07 -7.84
CA ALA A 218 -11.07 -28.49 -9.18
C ALA A 218 -10.64 -29.47 -10.28
N PRO A 219 -9.60 -30.33 -10.11
CA PRO A 219 -9.23 -31.37 -11.05
C PRO A 219 -10.32 -32.40 -11.28
N MET A 220 -11.05 -32.79 -10.24
CA MET A 220 -12.06 -33.86 -10.29
C MET A 220 -13.45 -33.35 -10.58
N PHE A 221 -13.72 -32.05 -10.43
CA PHE A 221 -15.06 -31.47 -10.47
C PHE A 221 -15.86 -31.87 -11.73
N ARG A 222 -15.21 -31.78 -12.89
CA ARG A 222 -15.87 -32.13 -14.15
C ARG A 222 -16.26 -33.62 -14.21
N ALA A 223 -15.41 -34.53 -13.79
CA ALA A 223 -15.69 -35.97 -13.77
C ALA A 223 -16.81 -36.29 -12.79
N TRP A 224 -16.79 -35.73 -11.58
CA TRP A 224 -17.85 -35.88 -10.60
C TRP A 224 -19.17 -35.27 -11.05
N PHE A 225 -19.12 -34.13 -11.73
CA PHE A 225 -20.31 -33.49 -12.25
C PHE A 225 -21.04 -34.38 -13.28
N GLN A 226 -20.30 -35.05 -14.16
CA GLN A 226 -20.86 -36.00 -15.13
C GLN A 226 -21.36 -37.27 -14.45
N GLU A 227 -20.61 -37.88 -13.55
CA GLU A 227 -20.97 -39.13 -12.86
C GLU A 227 -22.20 -38.95 -11.97
N LEU A 228 -22.21 -37.86 -11.17
CA LEU A 228 -23.26 -37.61 -10.19
C LEU A 228 -24.52 -36.96 -10.76
N SER A 229 -24.42 -36.40 -11.96
CA SER A 229 -25.54 -35.81 -12.75
C SER A 229 -26.44 -34.90 -11.90
N PRO A 230 -25.91 -33.79 -11.28
CA PRO A 230 -26.71 -32.87 -10.49
C PRO A 230 -27.73 -32.11 -11.35
N THR A 231 -28.83 -31.66 -10.71
CA THR A 231 -29.80 -30.73 -11.32
C THR A 231 -29.57 -29.30 -10.84
N TRP A 232 -28.87 -29.10 -9.75
CA TRP A 232 -28.51 -27.81 -9.27
C TRP A 232 -27.35 -27.87 -8.25
N TYR A 233 -26.70 -26.73 -8.05
CA TYR A 233 -25.74 -26.52 -6.96
C TYR A 233 -25.80 -25.08 -6.45
N ALA A 234 -25.29 -24.87 -5.22
CA ALA A 234 -25.08 -23.54 -4.65
C ALA A 234 -23.58 -23.32 -4.40
N ALA A 235 -23.08 -22.11 -4.67
CA ALA A 235 -21.68 -21.75 -4.43
C ALA A 235 -21.52 -20.25 -4.16
N GLY A 236 -20.48 -19.89 -3.44
CA GLY A 236 -20.05 -18.50 -3.30
C GLY A 236 -19.32 -18.00 -4.56
N PRO A 237 -19.16 -16.67 -4.77
CA PRO A 237 -18.56 -16.11 -5.97
C PRO A 237 -17.15 -16.62 -6.30
N ALA A 238 -16.33 -16.92 -5.29
CA ALA A 238 -14.99 -17.47 -5.50
C ALA A 238 -15.05 -18.85 -6.16
N LEU A 239 -15.93 -19.71 -5.64
CA LEU A 239 -16.14 -21.06 -6.14
C LEU A 239 -16.83 -21.03 -7.51
N GLN A 240 -17.79 -20.12 -7.71
CA GLN A 240 -18.42 -19.88 -9.01
C GLN A 240 -17.40 -19.49 -10.09
N ARG A 241 -16.39 -18.63 -9.75
CA ARG A 241 -15.31 -18.31 -10.70
C ARG A 241 -14.47 -19.53 -11.05
N ALA A 242 -14.13 -20.37 -10.08
CA ALA A 242 -13.37 -21.59 -10.33
C ALA A 242 -14.14 -22.54 -11.26
N ILE A 243 -15.45 -22.72 -11.03
CA ILE A 243 -16.32 -23.54 -11.89
C ILE A 243 -16.44 -22.92 -13.28
N LEU A 244 -16.58 -21.61 -13.37
CA LEU A 244 -16.65 -20.89 -14.65
C LEU A 244 -15.40 -21.12 -15.51
N GLU A 245 -14.21 -21.06 -14.90
CA GLU A 245 -12.96 -21.32 -15.63
C GLU A 245 -12.84 -22.78 -16.09
N ILE A 246 -13.29 -23.74 -15.29
CA ILE A 246 -13.39 -25.15 -15.71
C ILE A 246 -14.36 -25.29 -16.90
N ALA A 247 -15.52 -24.63 -16.81
CA ALA A 247 -16.55 -24.70 -17.86
C ALA A 247 -16.16 -23.96 -19.13
N LYS A 248 -15.37 -22.89 -19.07
CA LYS A 248 -14.81 -22.20 -20.25
C LYS A 248 -13.87 -23.09 -21.06
N GLN A 249 -13.10 -23.94 -20.38
CA GLN A 249 -12.19 -24.89 -21.05
C GLN A 249 -12.95 -25.96 -21.82
N ASP A 250 -14.05 -26.48 -21.26
CA ASP A 250 -14.92 -27.47 -21.89
C ASP A 250 -16.36 -27.33 -21.39
N PRO A 251 -17.23 -26.57 -22.07
CA PRO A 251 -18.61 -26.34 -21.67
C PRO A 251 -19.55 -27.52 -21.96
N GLY A 252 -19.14 -28.48 -22.78
CA GLY A 252 -19.98 -29.60 -23.24
C GLY A 252 -20.64 -30.36 -22.10
N PRO A 253 -19.87 -30.86 -21.09
CA PRO A 253 -20.43 -31.63 -19.98
C PRO A 253 -21.51 -30.90 -19.18
N PHE A 254 -21.39 -29.58 -19.06
CA PHE A 254 -22.37 -28.76 -18.33
C PHE A 254 -23.63 -28.53 -19.12
N ARG A 255 -23.53 -28.17 -20.40
CA ARG A 255 -24.67 -27.90 -21.31
C ARG A 255 -25.48 -29.14 -21.63
N GLN A 256 -24.86 -30.30 -21.63
CA GLN A 256 -25.53 -31.61 -21.90
C GLN A 256 -26.03 -32.25 -20.61
N SER A 257 -25.80 -31.62 -19.44
CA SER A 257 -26.23 -32.17 -18.16
C SER A 257 -27.72 -31.94 -17.88
N ARG A 258 -28.19 -32.47 -16.75
CA ARG A 258 -29.52 -32.21 -16.19
C ARG A 258 -29.62 -30.94 -15.38
N LEU A 259 -28.58 -30.08 -15.42
CA LEU A 259 -28.50 -28.86 -14.65
C LEU A 259 -29.63 -27.88 -15.01
N ARG A 260 -30.44 -27.53 -14.02
CA ARG A 260 -31.60 -26.63 -14.20
C ARG A 260 -31.20 -25.19 -13.90
N PHE A 261 -30.47 -24.99 -12.83
CA PHE A 261 -29.97 -23.67 -12.37
C PHE A 261 -28.75 -23.82 -11.51
N VAL A 262 -28.06 -22.72 -11.31
CA VAL A 262 -27.05 -22.58 -10.26
C VAL A 262 -27.40 -21.43 -9.32
N ARG A 263 -27.09 -21.56 -8.03
CA ARG A 263 -27.33 -20.52 -7.04
C ARG A 263 -26.02 -19.87 -6.63
N CYS A 264 -25.91 -18.54 -6.77
CA CYS A 264 -24.86 -17.73 -6.20
C CYS A 264 -25.28 -17.21 -4.82
N GLY A 265 -24.42 -17.25 -3.81
CA GLY A 265 -24.75 -16.81 -2.45
C GLY A 265 -23.53 -16.70 -1.55
N SER A 266 -23.69 -16.54 -0.25
CA SER A 266 -22.66 -16.28 0.78
C SER A 266 -22.02 -14.90 0.70
N SER A 267 -21.89 -14.29 -0.44
CA SER A 267 -21.46 -12.91 -0.66
C SER A 267 -21.98 -12.41 -2.01
N ALA A 268 -21.95 -11.11 -2.26
CA ALA A 268 -22.46 -10.52 -3.48
C ALA A 268 -21.67 -11.03 -4.71
N GLY A 269 -22.37 -11.56 -5.70
CA GLY A 269 -21.84 -11.87 -7.02
C GLY A 269 -21.80 -10.61 -7.87
N SER A 270 -20.67 -10.36 -8.57
CA SER A 270 -20.66 -9.24 -9.53
C SER A 270 -21.60 -9.58 -10.72
N PRO A 271 -22.32 -8.59 -11.27
CA PRO A 271 -23.17 -8.80 -12.44
C PRO A 271 -22.45 -9.48 -13.61
N ALA A 272 -21.18 -9.15 -13.82
CA ALA A 272 -20.34 -9.74 -14.85
C ALA A 272 -20.16 -11.26 -14.65
N LEU A 273 -19.87 -11.70 -13.40
CA LEU A 273 -19.73 -13.12 -13.08
C LEU A 273 -21.02 -13.89 -13.33
N LEU A 274 -22.16 -13.34 -12.87
CA LEU A 274 -23.45 -14.00 -13.02
C LEU A 274 -23.83 -14.13 -14.50
N ASN A 275 -23.63 -13.09 -15.31
CA ASN A 275 -23.88 -13.10 -16.74
C ASN A 275 -22.95 -14.07 -17.48
N ASP A 276 -21.68 -14.16 -17.09
CA ASP A 276 -20.74 -15.12 -17.68
C ASP A 276 -21.12 -16.56 -17.36
N LEU A 277 -21.57 -16.85 -16.14
CA LEU A 277 -22.08 -18.17 -15.75
C LEU A 277 -23.30 -18.56 -16.61
N GLU A 278 -24.31 -17.66 -16.75
CA GLU A 278 -25.47 -17.90 -17.60
C GLU A 278 -25.06 -18.19 -19.04
N ARG A 279 -24.16 -17.38 -19.58
CA ARG A 279 -23.69 -17.51 -20.98
C ARG A 279 -22.92 -18.82 -21.23
N VAL A 280 -22.03 -19.22 -20.28
CA VAL A 280 -21.17 -20.38 -20.46
C VAL A 280 -21.91 -21.68 -20.14
N LEU A 281 -22.64 -21.74 -19.03
CA LEU A 281 -23.36 -22.94 -18.60
C LEU A 281 -24.69 -23.13 -19.35
N GLN A 282 -25.28 -22.06 -19.88
CA GLN A 282 -26.60 -22.02 -20.50
C GLN A 282 -27.73 -22.48 -19.57
N VAL A 283 -27.64 -22.09 -18.31
CA VAL A 283 -28.66 -22.33 -17.28
C VAL A 283 -28.96 -21.04 -16.53
N GLU A 284 -30.08 -21.00 -15.85
CA GLU A 284 -30.48 -19.90 -14.99
C GLU A 284 -29.47 -19.74 -13.81
N VAL A 285 -29.08 -18.51 -13.53
CA VAL A 285 -28.27 -18.18 -12.35
C VAL A 285 -29.14 -17.42 -11.35
N ILE A 286 -29.41 -18.04 -10.22
CA ILE A 286 -30.20 -17.48 -9.13
C ILE A 286 -29.24 -16.81 -8.16
N ASP A 287 -29.31 -15.49 -8.06
CA ASP A 287 -28.59 -14.76 -7.01
C ASP A 287 -29.42 -14.77 -5.72
N GLY A 288 -28.75 -14.79 -4.57
CA GLY A 288 -29.46 -14.87 -3.30
C GLY A 288 -28.68 -14.36 -2.12
N TYR A 289 -29.40 -13.92 -1.11
CA TYR A 289 -28.89 -13.34 0.12
C TYR A 289 -29.35 -14.15 1.34
N GLY A 290 -28.47 -14.19 2.34
CA GLY A 290 -28.72 -14.82 3.60
C GLY A 290 -27.56 -14.73 4.56
N LEU A 291 -27.80 -15.08 5.80
CA LEU A 291 -26.85 -15.03 6.91
C LEU A 291 -26.89 -16.33 7.68
N THR A 292 -25.88 -16.60 8.50
CA THR A 292 -25.89 -17.77 9.39
C THR A 292 -27.11 -17.73 10.32
N GLU A 293 -27.53 -16.55 10.74
CA GLU A 293 -28.59 -16.25 11.67
C GLU A 293 -30.00 -16.47 11.11
N VAL A 294 -30.16 -16.61 9.78
CA VAL A 294 -31.45 -16.69 9.11
C VAL A 294 -31.50 -17.71 7.97
N GLY A 295 -30.35 -18.25 7.56
CA GLY A 295 -30.25 -19.11 6.39
C GLY A 295 -30.45 -18.33 5.09
N CYS A 296 -31.09 -18.93 4.11
CA CYS A 296 -31.45 -18.28 2.84
C CYS A 296 -32.68 -17.40 3.02
N ALA A 297 -32.53 -16.08 2.88
CA ALA A 297 -33.61 -15.13 3.16
C ALA A 297 -34.24 -14.54 1.89
N ALA A 298 -33.45 -14.28 0.84
CA ALA A 298 -33.92 -13.77 -0.43
C ALA A 298 -33.26 -14.50 -1.61
N ASN A 299 -33.98 -14.63 -2.71
CA ASN A 299 -33.47 -15.13 -3.99
C ASN A 299 -34.13 -14.38 -5.14
N THR A 300 -33.41 -14.30 -6.28
CA THR A 300 -34.07 -14.07 -7.56
C THR A 300 -35.16 -15.12 -7.77
N PRO A 301 -36.42 -14.75 -8.08
CA PRO A 301 -37.48 -15.74 -8.32
C PRO A 301 -37.13 -16.58 -9.53
N PRO A 302 -37.24 -17.95 -9.45
CA PRO A 302 -37.00 -18.82 -10.56
C PRO A 302 -37.89 -18.47 -11.78
N ARG A 303 -37.34 -18.61 -13.00
CA ARG A 303 -37.97 -18.31 -14.26
C ARG A 303 -38.37 -16.85 -14.50
N LEU A 304 -37.94 -15.93 -13.63
CA LEU A 304 -38.07 -14.50 -13.86
C LEU A 304 -36.68 -13.88 -14.18
N PRO A 305 -36.65 -12.87 -15.08
CA PRO A 305 -35.41 -12.19 -15.36
C PRO A 305 -34.80 -11.59 -14.09
N ARG A 306 -33.52 -11.82 -13.86
CA ARG A 306 -32.77 -11.22 -12.75
C ARG A 306 -32.64 -9.71 -12.97
N LYS A 307 -33.03 -8.90 -11.97
CA LYS A 307 -32.74 -7.47 -11.95
C LYS A 307 -31.26 -7.25 -11.58
N THR A 308 -30.55 -6.53 -12.40
CA THR A 308 -29.12 -6.23 -12.16
C THR A 308 -28.92 -5.58 -10.80
N GLY A 309 -28.03 -6.16 -9.98
CA GLY A 309 -27.70 -5.69 -8.64
C GLY A 309 -28.69 -6.07 -7.54
N SER A 310 -29.82 -6.72 -7.87
CA SER A 310 -30.77 -7.25 -6.88
C SER A 310 -30.42 -8.67 -6.51
N VAL A 311 -30.60 -9.03 -5.24
CA VAL A 311 -30.55 -10.39 -4.71
C VAL A 311 -31.93 -11.06 -4.67
N GLY A 312 -32.93 -10.46 -5.35
CA GLY A 312 -34.28 -10.96 -5.47
C GLY A 312 -35.20 -10.62 -4.29
N ARG A 313 -36.18 -11.47 -4.04
CA ARG A 313 -37.30 -11.24 -3.09
C ARG A 313 -37.22 -12.19 -1.91
N ALA A 314 -37.96 -11.85 -0.86
CA ALA A 314 -38.09 -12.69 0.33
C ALA A 314 -38.61 -14.08 -0.04
N ILE A 315 -37.99 -15.13 0.53
CA ILE A 315 -38.34 -16.55 0.28
C ILE A 315 -38.78 -17.31 1.53
N GLY A 316 -38.79 -16.65 2.67
CA GLY A 316 -39.21 -17.27 3.95
C GLY A 316 -39.44 -16.23 5.04
N PRO A 317 -38.39 -15.60 5.58
CA PRO A 317 -38.55 -14.55 6.55
C PRO A 317 -39.16 -13.29 5.95
N GLU A 318 -39.81 -12.47 6.78
CA GLU A 318 -40.12 -11.11 6.40
C GLU A 318 -38.86 -10.29 6.30
N ILE A 319 -38.78 -9.45 5.26
CA ILE A 319 -37.66 -8.51 5.05
C ILE A 319 -38.21 -7.10 5.12
N ALA A 320 -37.56 -6.22 5.85
CA ALA A 320 -37.85 -4.79 5.86
C ALA A 320 -36.57 -3.97 5.85
N ILE A 321 -36.70 -2.70 5.60
CA ILE A 321 -35.63 -1.70 5.70
C ILE A 321 -35.91 -0.82 6.90
N MET A 322 -34.92 -0.58 7.77
CA MET A 322 -35.07 0.13 9.04
C MET A 322 -34.08 1.28 9.14
N ASP A 323 -34.54 2.42 9.68
CA ASP A 323 -33.68 3.56 9.99
C ASP A 323 -32.89 3.35 11.30
N ALA A 324 -31.95 4.24 11.58
CA ALA A 324 -31.17 4.20 12.82
C ALA A 324 -31.99 4.38 14.11
N ARG A 325 -33.26 4.86 14.01
CA ARG A 325 -34.19 5.05 15.16
C ARG A 325 -35.09 3.83 15.38
N GLY A 326 -35.02 2.82 14.52
CA GLY A 326 -35.83 1.61 14.62
C GLY A 326 -37.19 1.71 13.91
N ASN A 327 -37.40 2.71 13.02
CA ASN A 327 -38.61 2.81 12.22
C ASN A 327 -38.42 2.09 10.89
N LEU A 328 -39.47 1.38 10.45
CA LEU A 328 -39.47 0.77 9.12
C LEU A 328 -39.65 1.83 8.03
N LEU A 329 -38.88 1.72 6.99
CA LEU A 329 -38.84 2.64 5.87
C LEU A 329 -39.68 2.15 4.69
N PRO A 330 -40.28 3.06 3.90
CA PRO A 330 -41.03 2.70 2.70
C PRO A 330 -40.07 2.19 1.58
N ALA A 331 -40.68 1.48 0.59
CA ALA A 331 -39.99 1.04 -0.60
C ALA A 331 -39.24 2.18 -1.29
N GLY A 332 -38.04 1.89 -1.80
CA GLY A 332 -37.12 2.85 -2.42
C GLY A 332 -36.16 3.54 -1.43
N SER A 333 -36.47 3.53 -0.13
CA SER A 333 -35.59 4.12 0.89
C SER A 333 -34.43 3.20 1.24
N GLU A 334 -33.27 3.78 1.53
CA GLU A 334 -32.06 3.06 2.00
C GLU A 334 -32.00 3.06 3.53
N GLY A 335 -31.63 1.91 4.10
CA GLY A 335 -31.46 1.73 5.55
C GLY A 335 -30.89 0.35 5.86
N GLU A 336 -30.96 -0.06 7.13
CA GLU A 336 -30.52 -1.38 7.56
C GLU A 336 -31.54 -2.45 7.17
N ILE A 337 -31.06 -3.54 6.58
CA ILE A 337 -31.87 -4.72 6.26
C ILE A 337 -32.16 -5.43 7.57
N VAL A 338 -33.43 -5.73 7.82
CA VAL A 338 -33.89 -6.42 9.04
C VAL A 338 -34.81 -7.60 8.71
N PHE A 339 -34.75 -8.65 9.54
CA PHE A 339 -35.50 -9.88 9.35
C PHE A 339 -36.43 -10.18 10.51
N ARG A 340 -37.57 -10.87 10.23
CA ARG A 340 -38.47 -11.40 11.21
C ARG A 340 -39.07 -12.71 10.71
N GLY A 341 -39.32 -13.68 11.61
CA GLY A 341 -39.98 -14.95 11.30
C GLY A 341 -39.26 -16.19 11.82
N ASP A 342 -39.83 -17.35 11.61
CA ASP A 342 -39.38 -18.62 12.19
C ASP A 342 -38.00 -19.07 11.74
N ALA A 343 -37.48 -18.54 10.62
CA ALA A 343 -36.14 -18.84 10.15
C ALA A 343 -35.05 -18.05 10.91
N VAL A 344 -35.41 -16.98 11.61
CA VAL A 344 -34.49 -16.14 12.36
C VAL A 344 -34.10 -16.80 13.67
N MET A 345 -32.81 -16.82 14.03
CA MET A 345 -32.33 -17.31 15.32
C MET A 345 -32.99 -16.55 16.50
N GLU A 346 -33.05 -17.16 17.67
CA GLU A 346 -33.57 -16.52 18.87
C GLU A 346 -32.53 -15.61 19.59
N GLY A 347 -31.24 -15.73 19.22
CA GLY A 347 -30.12 -14.96 19.76
C GLY A 347 -28.83 -15.76 19.75
N TYR A 348 -27.70 -15.07 19.95
CA TYR A 348 -26.37 -15.69 20.09
C TYR A 348 -26.25 -16.34 21.48
N LEU A 349 -25.57 -17.50 21.56
CA LEU A 349 -25.28 -18.15 22.86
C LEU A 349 -24.29 -17.33 23.68
N ASP A 350 -24.53 -17.23 24.98
CA ASP A 350 -23.67 -16.55 25.97
C ASP A 350 -23.29 -15.10 25.58
N ALA A 351 -24.14 -14.37 24.82
CA ALA A 351 -23.85 -13.06 24.28
C ALA A 351 -25.01 -12.06 24.49
N GLU A 352 -25.45 -11.86 25.74
CA GLU A 352 -26.62 -11.03 26.07
C GLU A 352 -26.52 -9.59 25.58
N GLU A 353 -25.33 -8.97 25.62
CA GLU A 353 -25.12 -7.61 25.17
C GLU A 353 -25.29 -7.53 23.64
N ALA A 354 -24.64 -8.44 22.89
CA ALA A 354 -24.80 -8.51 21.45
C ALA A 354 -26.26 -8.79 21.05
N ASN A 355 -26.99 -9.60 21.83
CA ASN A 355 -28.40 -9.89 21.57
C ASN A 355 -29.28 -8.65 21.74
N ARG A 356 -29.01 -7.81 22.75
CA ARG A 356 -29.71 -6.53 22.93
C ARG A 356 -29.47 -5.55 21.79
N GLU A 357 -28.30 -5.60 21.16
CA GLU A 357 -27.96 -4.73 20.01
C GLU A 357 -28.60 -5.18 18.70
N VAL A 358 -28.68 -6.52 18.48
CA VAL A 358 -29.11 -7.05 17.18
C VAL A 358 -30.62 -7.30 17.11
N PHE A 359 -31.38 -7.25 18.21
CA PHE A 359 -32.83 -7.35 18.19
C PHE A 359 -33.48 -6.04 18.62
N LEU A 360 -34.30 -5.47 17.73
CA LEU A 360 -35.01 -4.23 17.98
C LEU A 360 -36.47 -4.37 17.51
N ASN A 361 -37.43 -4.14 18.40
CA ASN A 361 -38.87 -4.19 18.08
C ASN A 361 -39.30 -5.51 17.42
N GLY A 362 -38.67 -6.63 17.79
CA GLY A 362 -38.96 -7.96 17.22
C GLY A 362 -38.32 -8.22 15.86
N TRP A 363 -37.47 -7.34 15.37
CA TRP A 363 -36.69 -7.48 14.16
C TRP A 363 -35.24 -7.81 14.49
N PHE A 364 -34.64 -8.73 13.73
CA PHE A 364 -33.23 -9.00 13.77
C PHE A 364 -32.51 -8.04 12.83
N ARG A 365 -31.53 -7.31 13.34
CA ARG A 365 -30.69 -6.34 12.63
C ARG A 365 -29.47 -7.02 12.06
N THR A 366 -29.29 -6.93 10.74
CA THR A 366 -28.24 -7.65 10.03
C THR A 366 -26.88 -6.96 10.05
N GLY A 367 -26.87 -5.63 10.25
CA GLY A 367 -25.71 -4.78 10.00
C GLY A 367 -25.43 -4.55 8.51
N ASP A 368 -26.24 -5.11 7.60
CA ASP A 368 -26.13 -4.86 6.16
C ASP A 368 -27.07 -3.71 5.77
N LEU A 369 -26.63 -2.84 4.88
CA LEU A 369 -27.40 -1.74 4.31
C LEU A 369 -28.03 -2.18 3.00
N GLY A 370 -29.23 -1.68 2.73
CA GLY A 370 -29.93 -1.97 1.49
C GLY A 370 -31.18 -1.15 1.29
N ARG A 371 -31.84 -1.40 0.19
CA ARG A 371 -33.14 -0.85 -0.17
C ARG A 371 -33.99 -1.91 -0.83
N MET A 372 -35.27 -1.78 -0.74
CA MET A 372 -36.25 -2.64 -1.40
C MET A 372 -37.05 -1.80 -2.37
N ASP A 373 -37.23 -2.27 -3.61
CA ASP A 373 -38.05 -1.57 -4.58
C ASP A 373 -39.56 -1.84 -4.38
N HIS A 374 -40.40 -1.17 -5.16
CA HIS A 374 -41.86 -1.32 -5.10
C HIS A 374 -42.37 -2.72 -5.49
N GLU A 375 -41.54 -3.52 -6.13
CA GLU A 375 -41.88 -4.90 -6.49
C GLU A 375 -41.41 -5.92 -5.43
N GLY A 376 -40.72 -5.44 -4.38
CA GLY A 376 -40.17 -6.25 -3.30
C GLY A 376 -38.79 -6.86 -3.58
N ASP A 377 -38.11 -6.41 -4.63
CA ASP A 377 -36.75 -6.83 -4.92
C ASP A 377 -35.73 -6.08 -4.03
N LEU A 378 -34.88 -6.84 -3.34
CA LEU A 378 -33.87 -6.35 -2.40
C LEU A 378 -32.57 -6.06 -3.10
N PHE A 379 -31.98 -4.90 -2.80
CA PHE A 379 -30.66 -4.45 -3.25
C PHE A 379 -29.77 -4.23 -2.04
N ILE A 380 -28.65 -4.92 -1.94
CA ILE A 380 -27.67 -4.74 -0.89
C ILE A 380 -26.73 -3.63 -1.32
N THR A 381 -26.62 -2.57 -0.52
CA THR A 381 -25.79 -1.39 -0.81
C THR A 381 -24.50 -1.35 0.00
N GLY A 382 -24.39 -2.09 1.11
CA GLY A 382 -23.17 -2.14 1.90
C GLY A 382 -23.31 -2.84 3.24
N ARG A 383 -22.31 -2.60 4.11
CA ARG A 383 -22.31 -2.99 5.53
C ARG A 383 -22.06 -1.81 6.42
N ILE A 384 -22.83 -1.64 7.49
CA ILE A 384 -22.70 -0.52 8.44
C ILE A 384 -21.27 -0.41 8.98
N LYS A 385 -20.63 -1.52 9.34
CA LYS A 385 -19.27 -1.58 9.89
C LYS A 385 -18.15 -1.48 8.82
N GLU A 386 -18.46 -1.70 7.55
CA GLU A 386 -17.50 -1.67 6.44
C GLU A 386 -17.58 -0.35 5.65
N VAL A 387 -18.56 0.50 5.95
CA VAL A 387 -18.75 1.80 5.30
C VAL A 387 -17.53 2.69 5.49
N ILE A 388 -17.18 3.38 4.43
CA ILE A 388 -16.08 4.35 4.39
C ILE A 388 -16.68 5.75 4.52
N ASN A 389 -16.34 6.46 5.57
CA ASN A 389 -16.81 7.83 5.82
C ASN A 389 -15.81 8.86 5.28
N ARG A 390 -15.92 9.17 3.99
CA ARG A 390 -14.97 10.05 3.31
C ARG A 390 -15.57 11.44 3.09
N GLY A 391 -15.02 12.44 3.77
CA GLY A 391 -15.46 13.83 3.60
C GLY A 391 -16.94 14.08 3.92
N GLY A 392 -17.54 13.28 4.82
CA GLY A 392 -18.94 13.35 5.19
C GLY A 392 -19.87 12.51 4.29
N GLU A 393 -19.37 11.88 3.24
CA GLU A 393 -20.12 10.90 2.45
C GLU A 393 -19.91 9.48 3.00
N THR A 394 -21.01 8.74 3.04
CA THR A 394 -21.02 7.31 3.40
C THR A 394 -20.88 6.48 2.13
N ILE A 395 -19.75 5.80 1.96
CA ILE A 395 -19.39 5.07 0.75
C ILE A 395 -19.30 3.59 1.03
N SER A 396 -19.96 2.78 0.20
CA SER A 396 -19.88 1.33 0.28
C SER A 396 -18.65 0.79 -0.46
N PRO A 397 -17.77 -0.01 0.17
CA PRO A 397 -16.71 -0.72 -0.53
C PRO A 397 -17.21 -1.64 -1.65
N LEU A 398 -18.40 -2.22 -1.50
CA LEU A 398 -18.98 -3.14 -2.48
C LEU A 398 -19.21 -2.49 -3.84
N GLU A 399 -19.64 -1.23 -3.86
CA GLU A 399 -19.85 -0.50 -5.11
C GLU A 399 -18.52 -0.31 -5.87
N ILE A 400 -17.47 -0.03 -5.13
CA ILE A 400 -16.11 0.15 -5.69
C ILE A 400 -15.57 -1.21 -6.16
N ASP A 401 -15.75 -2.26 -5.37
CA ASP A 401 -15.31 -3.61 -5.72
C ASP A 401 -16.01 -4.12 -6.99
N HIS A 402 -17.31 -3.83 -7.16
CA HIS A 402 -18.05 -4.17 -8.37
C HIS A 402 -17.48 -3.44 -9.59
N ALA A 403 -17.23 -2.15 -9.49
CA ALA A 403 -16.64 -1.36 -10.57
C ALA A 403 -15.22 -1.84 -10.93
N LEU A 404 -14.41 -2.19 -9.91
CA LEU A 404 -13.07 -2.75 -10.12
C LEU A 404 -13.12 -4.12 -10.82
N ALA A 405 -14.14 -4.95 -10.52
CA ALA A 405 -14.30 -6.27 -11.13
C ALA A 405 -14.67 -6.21 -12.63
N GLU A 406 -15.10 -5.06 -13.13
CA GLU A 406 -15.36 -4.85 -14.57
C GLU A 406 -14.09 -4.54 -15.37
N HIS A 407 -12.98 -4.21 -14.69
CA HIS A 407 -11.73 -3.86 -15.38
C HIS A 407 -11.05 -5.12 -15.93
N PRO A 408 -10.73 -5.19 -17.24
CA PRO A 408 -10.27 -6.41 -17.90
C PRO A 408 -8.92 -6.93 -17.39
N GLY A 409 -8.11 -6.07 -16.79
CA GLY A 409 -6.80 -6.45 -16.23
C GLY A 409 -6.86 -6.95 -14.78
N ILE A 410 -7.99 -6.83 -14.09
CA ILE A 410 -8.13 -7.14 -12.67
C ILE A 410 -8.71 -8.54 -12.47
N ALA A 411 -7.94 -9.41 -11.82
CA ALA A 411 -8.41 -10.74 -11.42
C ALA A 411 -9.26 -10.68 -10.13
N ARG A 412 -8.84 -9.89 -9.16
CA ARG A 412 -9.55 -9.66 -7.89
C ARG A 412 -9.27 -8.27 -7.35
N ALA A 413 -10.23 -7.71 -6.64
CA ALA A 413 -10.04 -6.47 -5.90
C ALA A 413 -10.85 -6.47 -4.61
N ALA A 414 -10.41 -5.68 -3.64
CA ALA A 414 -11.16 -5.36 -2.44
C ALA A 414 -10.79 -3.96 -1.95
N SER A 415 -11.76 -3.09 -1.80
CA SER A 415 -11.60 -1.75 -1.26
C SER A 415 -11.85 -1.71 0.24
N PHE A 416 -11.18 -0.81 0.95
CA PHE A 416 -11.31 -0.67 2.40
C PHE A 416 -10.94 0.74 2.85
N ALA A 417 -11.46 1.09 4.05
CA ALA A 417 -11.18 2.36 4.71
C ALA A 417 -9.77 2.38 5.30
N VAL A 418 -9.09 3.51 5.17
CA VAL A 418 -7.91 3.86 5.97
C VAL A 418 -8.12 5.22 6.61
N PRO A 419 -7.70 5.44 7.87
CA PRO A 419 -7.85 6.75 8.50
C PRO A 419 -7.13 7.83 7.68
N HIS A 420 -7.78 8.98 7.53
CA HIS A 420 -7.26 10.15 6.83
C HIS A 420 -7.41 11.41 7.68
N ALA A 421 -6.37 12.23 7.75
CA ALA A 421 -6.30 13.35 8.67
C ALA A 421 -7.44 14.39 8.53
N THR A 422 -7.94 14.61 7.32
CA THR A 422 -8.97 15.64 7.03
C THR A 422 -10.29 15.09 6.51
N LEU A 423 -10.31 13.88 5.96
CA LEU A 423 -11.50 13.28 5.33
C LEU A 423 -12.23 12.31 6.25
N GLY A 424 -11.71 12.00 7.44
CA GLY A 424 -12.14 10.90 8.28
C GLY A 424 -11.50 9.60 7.78
N ASP A 425 -12.04 9.03 6.71
CA ASP A 425 -11.45 7.89 6.01
C ASP A 425 -11.05 8.27 4.58
N ASP A 426 -10.06 7.58 4.04
CA ASP A 426 -9.79 7.51 2.60
C ASP A 426 -9.97 6.07 2.10
N ILE A 427 -10.11 5.93 0.79
CA ILE A 427 -10.36 4.65 0.14
C ILE A 427 -9.05 4.09 -0.41
N VAL A 428 -8.70 2.88 0.00
CA VAL A 428 -7.64 2.08 -0.63
C VAL A 428 -8.28 0.88 -1.33
N ALA A 429 -7.83 0.58 -2.54
CA ALA A 429 -8.22 -0.62 -3.26
C ALA A 429 -7.02 -1.56 -3.41
N ALA A 430 -7.05 -2.72 -2.75
CA ALA A 430 -6.12 -3.80 -3.03
C ALA A 430 -6.51 -4.50 -4.34
N VAL A 431 -5.57 -4.68 -5.25
CA VAL A 431 -5.80 -5.19 -6.61
C VAL A 431 -4.82 -6.31 -6.94
N VAL A 432 -5.35 -7.44 -7.40
CA VAL A 432 -4.61 -8.55 -8.00
C VAL A 432 -4.87 -8.52 -9.50
N LEU A 433 -3.83 -8.45 -10.30
CA LEU A 433 -3.94 -8.48 -11.76
C LEU A 433 -4.02 -9.92 -12.28
N HIS A 434 -4.61 -10.10 -13.46
CA HIS A 434 -4.51 -11.37 -14.18
C HIS A 434 -3.06 -11.70 -14.53
N PRO A 435 -2.66 -12.98 -14.59
CA PRO A 435 -1.33 -13.37 -15.05
C PRO A 435 -0.98 -12.76 -16.40
N GLY A 436 0.14 -12.00 -16.45
CA GLY A 436 0.59 -11.31 -17.67
C GLY A 436 -0.10 -9.98 -17.97
N ALA A 437 -1.13 -9.59 -17.26
CA ALA A 437 -1.74 -8.26 -17.39
C ALA A 437 -0.83 -7.20 -16.79
N ARG A 438 -0.83 -6.02 -17.42
CA ARG A 438 -0.13 -4.82 -16.93
C ARG A 438 -1.15 -3.70 -16.84
N ALA A 439 -1.30 -3.13 -15.67
CA ALA A 439 -2.09 -1.95 -15.44
C ALA A 439 -1.39 -1.07 -14.42
N VAL A 440 -1.49 0.25 -14.59
CA VAL A 440 -0.96 1.22 -13.63
C VAL A 440 -2.09 1.83 -12.81
N ALA A 441 -1.79 2.30 -11.62
CA ALA A 441 -2.79 2.84 -10.69
C ALA A 441 -3.63 3.98 -11.30
N SER A 442 -3.02 4.84 -12.12
CA SER A 442 -3.71 5.95 -12.82
C SER A 442 -4.73 5.44 -13.84
N GLU A 443 -4.42 4.37 -14.57
CA GLU A 443 -5.31 3.76 -15.56
C GLU A 443 -6.56 3.19 -14.87
N ILE A 444 -6.37 2.44 -13.77
CA ILE A 444 -7.49 1.90 -12.98
C ILE A 444 -8.34 3.02 -12.38
N ARG A 445 -7.73 4.10 -11.86
CA ARG A 445 -8.48 5.25 -11.34
C ARG A 445 -9.27 5.97 -12.43
N ASN A 446 -8.70 6.15 -13.62
CA ASN A 446 -9.41 6.74 -14.74
C ASN A 446 -10.60 5.87 -15.17
N PHE A 447 -10.42 4.54 -15.26
CA PHE A 447 -11.49 3.60 -15.53
C PHE A 447 -12.63 3.71 -14.51
N LEU A 448 -12.30 3.84 -13.21
CA LEU A 448 -13.28 4.02 -12.16
C LEU A 448 -13.97 5.39 -12.21
N ALA A 449 -13.25 6.45 -12.56
CA ALA A 449 -13.79 7.80 -12.66
C ALA A 449 -14.84 7.97 -13.77
N GLU A 450 -14.85 7.09 -14.78
CA GLU A 450 -15.90 7.02 -15.80
C GLU A 450 -17.19 6.35 -15.28
N ARG A 451 -17.15 5.63 -14.15
CA ARG A 451 -18.24 4.78 -13.63
C ARG A 451 -18.73 5.20 -12.26
N LEU A 452 -17.89 5.83 -11.48
CA LEU A 452 -18.15 6.24 -10.10
C LEU A 452 -18.01 7.75 -9.95
N SER A 453 -18.74 8.33 -8.99
CA SER A 453 -18.50 9.71 -8.60
C SER A 453 -17.08 9.90 -8.07
N ARG A 454 -16.54 11.10 -8.18
CA ARG A 454 -15.15 11.43 -7.79
C ARG A 454 -14.82 11.06 -6.33
N SER A 455 -15.79 11.23 -5.43
CA SER A 455 -15.65 10.88 -4.01
C SER A 455 -15.46 9.37 -3.77
N ARG A 456 -15.92 8.52 -4.69
CA ARG A 456 -15.88 7.06 -4.61
C ARG A 456 -14.68 6.43 -5.30
N VAL A 457 -13.92 7.23 -6.07
CA VAL A 457 -12.68 6.74 -6.68
C VAL A 457 -11.62 6.59 -5.60
N PRO A 458 -10.97 5.40 -5.47
CA PRO A 458 -9.92 5.17 -4.49
C PRO A 458 -8.77 6.17 -4.61
N GLY A 459 -8.35 6.74 -3.48
CA GLY A 459 -7.16 7.58 -3.41
C GLY A 459 -5.90 6.77 -3.76
N ARG A 460 -5.86 5.50 -3.34
CA ARG A 460 -4.74 4.60 -3.61
C ARG A 460 -5.18 3.28 -4.22
N ILE A 461 -4.47 2.82 -5.25
CA ILE A 461 -4.52 1.46 -5.79
C ILE A 461 -3.28 0.73 -5.28
N TRP A 462 -3.49 -0.32 -4.50
CA TRP A 462 -2.43 -1.13 -3.91
C TRP A 462 -2.36 -2.48 -4.60
N PHE A 463 -1.32 -2.70 -5.40
CA PHE A 463 -1.11 -3.96 -6.08
C PHE A 463 -0.59 -5.01 -5.10
N VAL A 464 -1.26 -6.16 -5.03
CA VAL A 464 -0.94 -7.27 -4.15
C VAL A 464 -0.90 -8.59 -4.93
N GLU A 465 -0.13 -9.55 -4.44
CA GLU A 465 -0.08 -10.90 -5.03
C GLU A 465 -1.37 -11.68 -4.75
N SER A 466 -1.96 -11.48 -3.58
CA SER A 466 -3.20 -12.14 -3.18
C SER A 466 -4.01 -11.27 -2.20
N ILE A 467 -5.32 -11.48 -2.20
CA ILE A 467 -6.25 -10.89 -1.23
C ILE A 467 -6.58 -11.96 -0.18
N PRO A 468 -6.36 -11.70 1.12
CA PRO A 468 -6.76 -12.63 2.17
C PRO A 468 -8.27 -12.83 2.17
N LEU A 469 -8.69 -14.09 2.13
CA LEU A 469 -10.09 -14.50 2.07
C LEU A 469 -10.41 -15.40 3.25
N ASN A 470 -11.66 -15.38 3.70
CA ASN A 470 -12.15 -16.40 4.60
C ASN A 470 -12.48 -17.71 3.83
N ALA A 471 -12.85 -18.78 4.54
CA ALA A 471 -13.14 -20.09 3.97
C ALA A 471 -14.23 -20.09 2.88
N ILE A 472 -15.13 -19.09 2.87
CA ILE A 472 -16.18 -18.91 1.85
C ILE A 472 -15.80 -17.92 0.74
N GLY A 473 -14.53 -17.45 0.72
CA GLY A 473 -14.01 -16.57 -0.33
C GLY A 473 -14.35 -15.09 -0.17
N LYS A 474 -14.81 -14.63 1.01
CA LYS A 474 -15.06 -13.21 1.29
C LYS A 474 -13.74 -12.52 1.67
N PRO A 475 -13.44 -11.31 1.13
CA PRO A 475 -12.25 -10.54 1.52
C PRO A 475 -12.23 -10.17 3.00
N LEU A 476 -11.08 -10.37 3.65
CA LEU A 476 -10.83 -10.00 5.03
C LEU A 476 -10.25 -8.59 5.08
N ARG A 477 -11.13 -7.56 5.01
CA ARG A 477 -10.73 -6.15 4.86
C ARG A 477 -9.90 -5.62 6.04
N ASP A 478 -10.14 -6.11 7.26
CA ASP A 478 -9.35 -5.72 8.43
C ASP A 478 -7.89 -6.21 8.34
N ILE A 479 -7.69 -7.42 7.80
CA ILE A 479 -6.35 -7.96 7.53
C ILE A 479 -5.69 -7.14 6.43
N LEU A 480 -6.41 -6.82 5.34
CA LEU A 480 -5.90 -5.96 4.27
C LEU A 480 -5.50 -4.59 4.80
N ARG A 481 -6.32 -3.97 5.66
CA ARG A 481 -6.03 -2.69 6.30
C ARG A 481 -4.74 -2.75 7.11
N THR A 482 -4.59 -3.80 7.95
CA THR A 482 -3.40 -4.01 8.77
C THR A 482 -2.15 -4.23 7.92
N GLN A 483 -2.24 -5.08 6.89
CA GLN A 483 -1.14 -5.35 5.95
C GLN A 483 -0.74 -4.08 5.19
N PHE A 484 -1.71 -3.31 4.72
CA PHE A 484 -1.46 -2.03 4.05
C PHE A 484 -0.76 -1.04 4.98
N GLN A 485 -1.26 -0.85 6.22
CA GLN A 485 -0.63 0.02 7.21
C GLN A 485 0.80 -0.42 7.55
N THR A 486 1.04 -1.73 7.62
CA THR A 486 2.37 -2.29 7.85
C THR A 486 3.28 -2.05 6.62
N SER A 487 2.76 -2.22 5.41
CA SER A 487 3.53 -1.96 4.18
C SER A 487 3.87 -0.48 4.02
N VAL A 488 2.95 0.42 4.37
CA VAL A 488 3.20 1.86 4.40
C VAL A 488 4.25 2.19 5.46
N ARG A 489 4.15 1.64 6.68
CA ARG A 489 5.17 1.82 7.74
C ARG A 489 6.53 1.20 7.38
N ALA A 490 6.56 0.09 6.64
CA ALA A 490 7.79 -0.52 6.15
C ALA A 490 8.42 0.27 4.99
N GLN A 491 7.60 0.98 4.22
CA GLN A 491 8.04 1.96 3.22
C GLN A 491 8.36 3.33 3.85
N GLU A 492 7.78 3.63 5.00
CA GLU A 492 8.11 4.68 5.96
C GLU A 492 9.23 4.29 6.94
N SER A 493 10.04 3.25 6.67
CA SER A 493 11.42 3.24 7.18
C SER A 493 11.99 4.59 6.79
N PRO A 494 12.48 5.42 7.71
CA PRO A 494 12.73 6.80 7.40
C PRO A 494 13.68 6.86 6.22
N ASP A 495 13.15 7.16 5.02
CA ASP A 495 13.97 7.85 4.02
C ASP A 495 14.61 8.98 4.83
N PRO A 496 15.92 9.17 4.79
CA PRO A 496 16.58 10.16 5.64
C PRO A 496 15.76 11.46 5.51
N PRO A 497 15.34 12.06 6.61
CA PRO A 497 14.53 13.27 6.56
C PRO A 497 15.23 14.24 5.62
N VAL A 498 14.47 15.00 4.85
CA VAL A 498 15.05 16.15 4.13
C VAL A 498 15.91 16.86 5.17
N PRO A 499 17.21 16.97 4.94
CA PRO A 499 18.10 17.51 5.94
C PRO A 499 17.51 18.80 6.50
N GLU A 500 17.43 18.94 7.81
CA GLU A 500 16.97 20.18 8.47
C GLU A 500 18.01 21.31 8.35
N ASP A 501 18.96 21.14 7.40
CA ASP A 501 19.97 22.13 7.07
C ASP A 501 19.40 23.23 6.14
N GLU A 502 20.21 24.24 5.93
CA GLU A 502 19.87 25.37 5.03
C GLU A 502 19.47 24.92 3.63
N SER A 503 19.98 23.79 3.16
CA SER A 503 19.71 23.17 1.89
C SER A 503 18.24 22.69 1.77
N GLY A 504 17.76 21.97 2.78
CA GLY A 504 16.37 21.51 2.82
C GLY A 504 15.38 22.68 3.03
N ALA A 505 15.79 23.72 3.77
CA ALA A 505 15.00 24.95 3.92
C ALA A 505 14.87 25.70 2.59
N LEU A 506 15.97 25.81 1.83
CA LEU A 506 15.95 26.46 0.51
C LEU A 506 15.10 25.68 -0.49
N LEU A 507 15.20 24.35 -0.48
CA LEU A 507 14.34 23.50 -1.34
C LEU A 507 12.87 23.68 -1.00
N ARG A 508 12.51 23.64 0.29
CA ARG A 508 11.13 23.91 0.75
C ARG A 508 10.64 25.27 0.28
N HIS A 509 11.47 26.31 0.40
CA HIS A 509 11.12 27.66 -0.04
C HIS A 509 10.88 27.73 -1.56
N ARG A 510 11.71 27.09 -2.38
CA ARG A 510 11.56 27.09 -3.85
C ARG A 510 10.34 26.28 -4.29
N VAL A 511 10.13 25.10 -3.74
CA VAL A 511 8.93 24.29 -4.01
C VAL A 511 7.67 25.04 -3.55
N GLY A 512 7.71 25.69 -2.39
CA GLY A 512 6.63 26.52 -1.88
C GLY A 512 6.32 27.72 -2.77
N ALA A 513 7.31 28.39 -3.31
CA ALA A 513 7.12 29.51 -4.24
C ALA A 513 6.37 29.09 -5.53
N VAL A 514 6.66 27.87 -6.04
CA VAL A 514 5.92 27.33 -7.19
C VAL A 514 4.49 26.96 -6.80
N TRP A 515 4.30 26.34 -5.62
CA TRP A 515 2.97 26.02 -5.08
C TRP A 515 2.09 27.26 -4.92
N MET A 516 2.62 28.31 -4.24
CA MET A 516 1.94 29.60 -4.08
C MET A 516 1.49 30.19 -5.41
N ARG A 517 2.37 30.19 -6.40
CA ARG A 517 2.10 30.72 -7.74
C ARG A 517 1.04 29.92 -8.49
N VAL A 518 0.97 28.61 -8.30
CA VAL A 518 0.00 27.74 -8.97
C VAL A 518 -1.38 27.85 -8.35
N LEU A 519 -1.47 27.91 -7.01
CA LEU A 519 -2.72 27.96 -6.26
C LEU A 519 -3.14 29.37 -5.87
N ASN A 520 -2.28 30.38 -6.06
CA ASN A 520 -2.47 31.74 -5.62
C ASN A 520 -2.79 31.83 -4.11
N THR A 521 -1.99 31.14 -3.30
CA THR A 521 -2.12 31.02 -1.84
C THR A 521 -0.87 31.52 -1.14
N ASP A 522 -0.91 31.64 0.18
CA ASP A 522 0.27 31.87 1.00
C ASP A 522 1.19 30.65 1.04
N MET A 523 2.40 30.79 1.65
CA MET A 523 3.37 29.71 1.80
C MET A 523 2.73 28.51 2.54
N PRO A 524 2.72 27.32 1.92
CA PRO A 524 2.06 26.17 2.51
C PRO A 524 2.80 25.65 3.75
N GLY A 525 2.04 25.21 4.76
CA GLY A 525 2.55 24.38 5.85
C GLY A 525 2.85 22.96 5.39
N ALA A 526 3.65 22.21 6.16
CA ALA A 526 4.08 20.86 5.81
C ALA A 526 2.88 19.93 5.46
N GLU A 527 1.81 20.01 6.23
CA GLU A 527 0.63 19.14 6.11
C GLU A 527 -0.44 19.70 5.17
N ASP A 528 -0.24 20.88 4.57
CA ASP A 528 -1.20 21.47 3.66
C ASP A 528 -1.36 20.63 2.42
N ASN A 529 -2.62 20.25 2.12
CA ASN A 529 -2.99 19.40 1.01
C ASN A 529 -3.32 20.23 -0.23
N PHE A 530 -2.67 19.93 -1.34
CA PHE A 530 -2.80 20.66 -2.62
C PHE A 530 -4.24 20.78 -3.11
N PHE A 531 -4.99 19.69 -3.04
CA PHE A 531 -6.38 19.66 -3.51
C PHE A 531 -7.35 20.33 -2.54
N ALA A 532 -7.09 20.21 -1.23
CA ALA A 532 -7.87 20.91 -0.21
C ALA A 532 -7.69 22.43 -0.28
N MET A 533 -6.52 22.91 -0.72
CA MET A 533 -6.23 24.34 -0.96
C MET A 533 -6.73 24.84 -2.32
N GLY A 534 -7.58 24.09 -3.02
CA GLY A 534 -8.20 24.51 -4.27
C GLY A 534 -7.50 24.04 -5.54
N GLY A 535 -6.49 23.20 -5.43
CA GLY A 535 -5.83 22.55 -6.57
C GLY A 535 -6.75 21.54 -7.26
N ASP A 536 -6.52 21.35 -8.55
CA ASP A 536 -7.15 20.31 -9.37
C ASP A 536 -6.08 19.57 -10.20
N SER A 537 -6.49 18.61 -11.00
CA SER A 537 -5.55 17.82 -11.82
C SER A 537 -4.79 18.66 -12.83
N LEU A 538 -5.37 19.76 -13.34
CA LEU A 538 -4.72 20.65 -14.31
C LEU A 538 -3.67 21.52 -13.59
N SER A 539 -4.01 22.08 -12.43
CA SER A 539 -3.08 22.82 -11.59
C SER A 539 -1.96 21.95 -11.04
N ALA A 540 -2.23 20.67 -10.71
CA ALA A 540 -1.19 19.71 -10.34
C ALA A 540 -0.23 19.45 -11.51
N ALA A 541 -0.72 19.21 -12.72
CA ALA A 541 0.12 19.08 -13.91
C ALA A 541 0.97 20.34 -14.16
N ARG A 542 0.38 21.52 -13.97
CA ARG A 542 1.08 22.81 -14.06
C ARG A 542 2.14 22.98 -12.96
N LEU A 543 1.84 22.55 -11.74
CA LEU A 543 2.79 22.52 -10.61
C LEU A 543 4.04 21.74 -10.99
N PHE A 544 3.87 20.50 -11.47
CA PHE A 544 5.00 19.64 -11.85
C PHE A 544 5.77 20.17 -13.06
N ALA A 545 5.09 20.73 -14.06
CA ALA A 545 5.75 21.37 -15.20
C ALA A 545 6.62 22.55 -14.75
N LEU A 546 6.10 23.39 -13.84
CA LEU A 546 6.84 24.52 -13.30
C LEU A 546 7.98 24.09 -12.39
N LEU A 547 7.78 23.06 -11.54
CA LEU A 547 8.85 22.47 -10.72
C LEU A 547 9.96 21.89 -11.61
N GLY A 548 9.61 21.16 -12.68
CA GLY A 548 10.56 20.69 -13.67
C GLY A 548 11.38 21.81 -14.29
N SER A 549 10.70 22.89 -14.72
CA SER A 549 11.33 24.08 -15.32
C SER A 549 12.21 24.85 -14.33
N GLU A 550 11.72 25.14 -13.10
CA GLU A 550 12.45 25.97 -12.12
C GLU A 550 13.56 25.23 -11.38
N LEU A 551 13.36 23.95 -11.13
CA LEU A 551 14.38 23.09 -10.53
C LEU A 551 15.23 22.42 -11.60
N GLN A 552 14.91 22.66 -12.90
CA GLN A 552 15.62 22.16 -14.07
C GLN A 552 15.78 20.63 -14.05
N ILE A 553 14.72 19.92 -13.68
CA ILE A 553 14.67 18.45 -13.65
C ILE A 553 14.31 17.96 -15.06
N ASP A 554 15.27 17.45 -15.81
CA ASP A 554 15.05 16.86 -17.15
C ASP A 554 14.64 15.40 -17.06
N GLU A 555 13.91 14.90 -18.08
CA GLU A 555 13.44 13.54 -18.30
C GLU A 555 12.42 13.01 -17.25
N ALA A 556 11.17 13.20 -17.56
CA ALA A 556 9.97 12.87 -16.78
C ALA A 556 9.80 13.71 -15.48
N PRO A 557 8.61 14.27 -15.28
CA PRO A 557 8.33 15.01 -14.04
C PRO A 557 8.60 14.11 -12.82
N PRO A 558 8.94 14.71 -11.65
CA PRO A 558 9.00 13.98 -10.39
C PRO A 558 7.75 13.14 -10.24
N ASP A 559 7.85 11.97 -9.63
CA ASP A 559 6.78 10.96 -9.59
C ASP A 559 5.43 11.57 -9.15
N LEU A 560 4.65 11.98 -10.15
CA LEU A 560 3.31 12.55 -9.94
C LEU A 560 2.42 11.55 -9.18
N GLY A 561 2.64 10.25 -9.39
CA GLY A 561 1.93 9.20 -8.67
C GLY A 561 2.17 9.26 -7.17
N ALA A 562 3.44 9.32 -6.75
CA ALA A 562 3.81 9.40 -5.34
C ALA A 562 3.30 10.70 -4.67
N PHE A 563 3.20 11.81 -5.39
CA PHE A 563 2.57 13.02 -4.89
C PHE A 563 1.04 12.88 -4.80
N LEU A 564 0.39 12.28 -5.79
CA LEU A 564 -1.06 12.09 -5.78
C LEU A 564 -1.51 11.11 -4.69
N ASP A 565 -0.63 10.21 -4.28
CA ASP A 565 -0.88 9.30 -3.16
C ASP A 565 -1.00 10.02 -1.81
N SER A 566 -0.23 11.09 -1.60
CA SER A 566 -0.30 11.96 -0.43
C SER A 566 0.01 13.40 -0.86
N PRO A 567 -0.99 14.16 -1.35
CA PRO A 567 -0.74 15.44 -2.01
C PRO A 567 -0.52 16.58 -1.00
N THR A 568 0.34 16.34 0.00
CA THR A 568 0.77 17.35 0.96
C THR A 568 2.01 18.08 0.48
N PHE A 569 2.22 19.29 1.00
CA PHE A 569 3.42 20.05 0.70
C PHE A 569 4.69 19.33 1.15
N PHE A 570 4.67 18.69 2.32
CA PHE A 570 5.78 17.86 2.79
C PHE A 570 6.11 16.75 1.79
N GLN A 571 5.11 15.99 1.35
CA GLN A 571 5.31 14.91 0.38
C GLN A 571 5.83 15.42 -0.96
N LEU A 572 5.36 16.56 -1.43
CA LEU A 572 5.89 17.19 -2.65
C LEU A 572 7.38 17.49 -2.53
N VAL A 573 7.80 18.08 -1.39
CA VAL A 573 9.22 18.36 -1.12
C VAL A 573 10.03 17.07 -1.07
N GLN A 574 9.51 16.01 -0.46
CA GLN A 574 10.17 14.69 -0.40
C GLN A 574 10.33 14.07 -1.80
N VAL A 575 9.27 14.07 -2.61
CA VAL A 575 9.30 13.52 -3.98
C VAL A 575 10.34 14.26 -4.84
N VAL A 576 10.40 15.58 -4.72
CA VAL A 576 11.40 16.40 -5.41
C VAL A 576 12.79 16.11 -4.89
N ALA A 577 13.00 16.07 -3.58
CA ALA A 577 14.30 15.77 -2.95
C ALA A 577 14.82 14.37 -3.37
N LYS A 578 13.96 13.36 -3.33
CA LYS A 578 14.29 11.97 -3.72
C LYS A 578 14.70 11.88 -5.20
N ARG A 579 14.04 12.62 -6.07
CA ARG A 579 14.41 12.69 -7.48
C ARG A 579 15.80 13.30 -7.67
N MET A 580 16.11 14.32 -6.89
CA MET A 580 17.41 14.98 -6.92
C MET A 580 18.53 14.10 -6.35
N GLN A 581 18.24 13.23 -5.36
CA GLN A 581 19.22 12.31 -4.74
C GLN A 581 19.57 11.10 -5.62
N ARG A 582 18.75 10.67 -6.57
CA ARG A 582 19.03 9.51 -7.45
C ARG A 582 20.26 9.67 -8.35
N GLU A 583 20.80 10.88 -8.48
CA GLU A 583 21.99 11.19 -9.27
C GLU A 583 23.25 11.35 -8.40
N GLU A 584 23.20 11.08 -7.09
CA GLU A 584 24.28 11.33 -6.14
C GLU A 584 25.17 10.10 -5.92
N ILE A 585 26.47 10.26 -6.19
CA ILE A 585 27.51 9.25 -5.89
C ILE A 585 28.16 9.64 -4.56
N ARG A 586 28.00 8.83 -3.52
CA ARG A 586 28.49 9.09 -2.17
C ARG A 586 29.80 8.37 -1.86
N PHE A 587 30.65 9.04 -1.10
CA PHE A 587 31.87 8.48 -0.52
C PHE A 587 32.09 9.13 0.86
N GLU A 588 31.86 8.37 1.92
CA GLU A 588 31.85 8.88 3.31
C GLU A 588 30.88 10.08 3.45
N ASP A 589 31.35 11.20 3.95
CA ASP A 589 30.60 12.45 4.17
C ASP A 589 30.66 13.43 2.98
N VAL A 590 31.28 13.01 1.87
CA VAL A 590 31.35 13.77 0.62
C VAL A 590 30.56 13.07 -0.50
N SER A 591 30.02 13.84 -1.43
CA SER A 591 29.28 13.29 -2.55
C SER A 591 29.46 14.07 -3.84
N ALA A 592 29.13 13.43 -4.97
CA ALA A 592 29.09 14.02 -6.28
C ALA A 592 27.71 13.80 -6.91
N VAL A 593 27.03 14.89 -7.24
CA VAL A 593 25.77 14.86 -8.00
C VAL A 593 26.10 14.88 -9.47
N CYS A 594 25.70 13.85 -10.21
CA CYS A 594 25.90 13.79 -11.65
C CYS A 594 24.85 14.68 -12.34
N LEU A 595 25.25 15.84 -12.84
CA LEU A 595 24.38 16.75 -13.57
C LEU A 595 24.35 16.41 -15.08
N GLN A 596 25.38 15.75 -15.58
CA GLN A 596 25.50 15.26 -16.96
C GLN A 596 26.51 14.12 -17.01
N SER A 597 26.04 12.94 -17.44
CA SER A 597 26.86 11.71 -17.49
C SER A 597 27.46 11.41 -18.87
N LEU A 598 26.89 11.96 -19.94
CA LEU A 598 27.24 11.66 -21.32
C LEU A 598 28.47 12.41 -21.78
N GLY A 599 29.23 11.80 -22.74
CA GLY A 599 30.32 12.39 -23.47
C GLY A 599 31.70 11.91 -23.05
N ASP A 600 32.65 12.00 -24.02
CA ASP A 600 34.06 11.57 -23.89
C ASP A 600 34.99 12.72 -23.51
N GLY A 601 34.47 13.92 -23.34
CA GLY A 601 35.25 15.10 -22.95
C GLY A 601 35.86 14.99 -21.54
N PRO A 602 36.79 15.91 -21.19
CA PRO A 602 37.36 16.00 -19.86
C PRO A 602 36.26 16.23 -18.80
N ALA A 603 36.13 15.34 -17.80
CA ALA A 603 35.10 15.50 -16.79
C ALA A 603 35.29 16.74 -15.94
N VAL A 604 34.23 17.52 -15.76
CA VAL A 604 34.19 18.71 -14.88
C VAL A 604 33.64 18.31 -13.52
N PHE A 605 34.41 18.54 -12.46
CA PHE A 605 34.02 18.41 -11.07
C PHE A 605 33.99 19.81 -10.45
N PHE A 606 32.78 20.25 -10.05
CA PHE A 606 32.61 21.60 -9.59
C PHE A 606 32.20 21.66 -8.11
N PHE A 607 32.94 22.44 -7.33
CA PHE A 607 32.70 22.68 -5.91
C PHE A 607 31.83 23.95 -5.75
N PRO A 608 30.56 23.84 -5.35
CA PRO A 608 29.72 24.99 -5.08
C PRO A 608 30.28 25.86 -3.94
N GLY A 609 29.89 27.12 -3.91
CA GLY A 609 30.16 28.00 -2.77
C GLY A 609 29.33 27.61 -1.55
N GLU A 610 29.63 28.19 -0.40
CA GLU A 610 28.88 27.98 0.84
C GLU A 610 27.40 28.39 0.65
N GLY A 611 26.46 27.53 1.06
CA GLY A 611 25.01 27.74 0.86
C GLY A 611 24.52 27.56 -0.59
N MET A 612 25.40 27.13 -1.51
CA MET A 612 25.05 26.91 -2.90
C MET A 612 24.80 25.41 -3.14
N GLU A 613 23.64 25.07 -3.66
CA GLU A 613 23.25 23.69 -3.91
C GLU A 613 23.72 23.19 -5.29
N PRO A 614 24.05 21.89 -5.42
CA PRO A 614 24.54 21.31 -6.65
C PRO A 614 23.69 21.60 -7.89
N TRP A 615 22.36 21.61 -7.76
CA TRP A 615 21.45 21.83 -8.87
C TRP A 615 21.48 23.25 -9.45
N THR A 616 22.00 24.24 -8.74
CA THR A 616 22.19 25.60 -9.27
C THR A 616 23.18 25.62 -10.44
N LEU A 617 24.02 24.58 -10.55
CA LEU A 617 24.99 24.39 -11.60
C LEU A 617 24.43 23.70 -12.86
N ARG A 618 23.16 23.25 -12.85
CA ARG A 618 22.57 22.54 -14.01
C ARG A 618 22.55 23.38 -15.27
N GLN A 619 22.24 24.67 -15.14
CA GLN A 619 22.27 25.57 -16.31
C GLN A 619 23.66 25.69 -16.90
N LEU A 620 24.69 25.77 -16.03
CA LEU A 620 26.08 25.78 -16.48
C LEU A 620 26.45 24.46 -17.19
N ALA A 621 26.05 23.31 -16.63
CA ALA A 621 26.26 21.99 -17.22
C ALA A 621 25.66 21.92 -18.63
N ARG A 622 24.40 22.34 -18.81
CA ARG A 622 23.72 22.41 -20.13
C ARG A 622 24.45 23.31 -21.11
N CYS A 623 24.88 24.49 -20.67
CA CYS A 623 25.62 25.43 -21.51
C CYS A 623 26.99 24.88 -21.93
N LEU A 624 27.55 23.91 -21.21
CA LEU A 624 28.78 23.21 -21.62
C LEU A 624 28.54 22.20 -22.73
N GLY A 625 27.30 21.74 -22.96
CA GLY A 625 26.92 20.84 -24.05
C GLY A 625 26.98 19.36 -23.67
N ASP A 626 26.18 18.54 -24.35
CA ASP A 626 25.90 17.16 -24.01
C ASP A 626 27.10 16.20 -24.02
N GLN A 627 28.19 16.61 -24.59
CA GLN A 627 29.44 15.82 -24.66
C GLN A 627 30.38 16.06 -23.48
N GLN A 628 29.96 16.85 -22.48
CA GLN A 628 30.82 17.25 -21.38
C GLN A 628 30.32 16.69 -20.03
N PRO A 629 30.90 15.57 -19.50
CA PRO A 629 30.51 15.07 -18.19
C PRO A 629 30.69 16.14 -17.11
N PHE A 630 29.66 16.35 -16.29
CA PHE A 630 29.63 17.39 -15.25
C PHE A 630 29.10 16.84 -13.91
N PHE A 631 29.92 16.97 -12.86
CA PHE A 631 29.63 16.54 -11.51
C PHE A 631 29.70 17.74 -10.55
N ALA A 632 28.63 18.02 -9.85
CA ALA A 632 28.62 19.00 -8.76
C ALA A 632 28.98 18.30 -7.44
N LEU A 633 29.98 18.80 -6.75
CA LEU A 633 30.51 18.18 -5.54
C LEU A 633 29.84 18.77 -4.29
N ARG A 634 29.52 17.93 -3.31
CA ARG A 634 28.84 18.33 -2.07
C ARG A 634 29.57 17.80 -0.85
N HIS A 635 29.67 18.63 0.17
CA HIS A 635 30.20 18.27 1.48
C HIS A 635 29.62 19.20 2.53
N ARG A 636 29.84 18.84 3.77
CA ARG A 636 29.48 19.65 4.94
C ARG A 636 30.77 19.99 5.70
N LEU A 637 31.21 21.22 5.64
CA LEU A 637 32.31 21.71 6.47
C LEU A 637 31.72 22.28 7.76
N THR A 638 31.77 21.50 8.84
CA THR A 638 31.31 21.92 10.16
C THR A 638 32.48 22.46 11.03
N ASP A 639 33.68 21.97 10.76
CA ASP A 639 34.92 22.38 11.44
C ASP A 639 35.98 22.75 10.39
N PRO A 640 36.51 23.97 10.40
CA PRO A 640 37.60 24.40 9.51
C PRO A 640 38.87 23.54 9.63
N ALA A 641 39.10 22.90 10.79
CA ALA A 641 40.24 22.00 10.99
C ALA A 641 40.16 20.73 10.14
N ASP A 642 38.97 20.30 9.71
CA ASP A 642 38.77 19.13 8.87
C ASP A 642 38.92 19.41 7.35
N PHE A 643 39.26 20.62 6.96
CA PHE A 643 39.41 20.99 5.52
C PHE A 643 40.36 20.04 4.78
N ALA A 644 41.47 19.66 5.38
CA ALA A 644 42.47 18.76 4.80
C ALA A 644 41.89 17.32 4.64
N GLY A 645 41.08 16.86 5.58
CA GLY A 645 40.38 15.56 5.53
C GLY A 645 39.35 15.54 4.43
N ILE A 646 38.49 16.56 4.34
CA ILE A 646 37.49 16.73 3.27
C ILE A 646 38.16 16.74 1.89
N ALA A 647 39.24 17.48 1.71
CA ALA A 647 39.97 17.51 0.45
C ALA A 647 40.51 16.12 0.06
N SER A 648 41.03 15.34 1.03
CA SER A 648 41.52 13.98 0.79
C SER A 648 40.40 13.03 0.39
N ARG A 649 39.21 13.14 1.01
CA ARG A 649 38.01 12.35 0.63
C ARG A 649 37.54 12.68 -0.78
N PHE A 650 37.60 13.94 -1.19
CA PHE A 650 37.30 14.33 -2.57
C PHE A 650 38.33 13.80 -3.58
N VAL A 651 39.62 13.76 -3.23
CA VAL A 651 40.60 13.09 -4.09
C VAL A 651 40.21 11.64 -4.36
N SER A 652 39.75 10.92 -3.31
CA SER A 652 39.29 9.54 -3.43
C SER A 652 38.01 9.43 -4.27
N LEU A 653 37.02 10.30 -4.02
CA LEU A 653 35.75 10.32 -4.76
C LEU A 653 35.97 10.63 -6.25
N VAL A 654 36.71 11.68 -6.57
CA VAL A 654 37.00 12.07 -7.96
C VAL A 654 37.82 10.98 -8.69
N SER A 655 38.79 10.36 -8.01
CA SER A 655 39.54 9.24 -8.57
C SER A 655 38.70 7.99 -8.81
N ARG A 656 37.69 7.72 -8.00
CA ARG A 656 36.75 6.64 -8.17
C ARG A 656 35.80 6.87 -9.35
N ILE A 657 35.30 8.10 -9.52
CA ILE A 657 34.39 8.46 -10.62
C ILE A 657 35.16 8.49 -11.98
N ARG A 658 36.36 9.09 -11.99
CA ARG A 658 37.16 9.20 -13.18
C ARG A 658 38.61 8.78 -12.87
N PRO A 659 38.93 7.48 -12.92
CA PRO A 659 40.26 6.96 -12.52
C PRO A 659 41.39 7.43 -13.47
N ALA A 660 41.11 7.72 -14.71
CA ALA A 660 42.10 8.13 -15.72
C ALA A 660 41.54 9.23 -16.64
N GLY A 661 42.42 9.86 -17.36
CA GLY A 661 42.09 10.92 -18.32
C GLY A 661 42.06 12.34 -17.73
N PRO A 662 41.93 13.37 -18.60
CA PRO A 662 41.94 14.75 -18.19
C PRO A 662 40.68 15.13 -17.42
N ILE A 663 40.80 15.99 -16.40
CA ILE A 663 39.70 16.52 -15.59
C ILE A 663 39.85 18.02 -15.39
N VAL A 664 38.72 18.69 -15.14
CA VAL A 664 38.67 20.05 -14.65
C VAL A 664 38.07 20.09 -13.26
N LEU A 665 38.77 20.68 -12.33
CA LEU A 665 38.30 20.95 -10.99
C LEU A 665 37.89 22.43 -10.93
N GLY A 666 36.61 22.71 -10.93
CA GLY A 666 36.05 24.05 -10.82
C GLY A 666 35.53 24.35 -9.41
N GLY A 667 35.47 25.60 -9.03
CA GLY A 667 34.84 25.96 -7.75
C GLY A 667 34.54 27.43 -7.63
N HIS A 668 33.49 27.71 -6.85
CA HIS A 668 33.00 29.04 -6.53
C HIS A 668 33.28 29.40 -5.09
N CYS A 669 33.65 30.67 -4.85
CA CYS A 669 33.91 31.14 -3.48
C CYS A 669 34.93 30.25 -2.73
N TYR A 670 34.64 29.81 -1.53
CA TYR A 670 35.53 28.89 -0.79
C TYR A 670 35.63 27.51 -1.47
N GLY A 671 34.60 27.04 -2.21
CA GLY A 671 34.67 25.83 -3.02
C GLY A 671 35.77 25.86 -4.05
N GLY A 672 36.15 27.05 -4.53
CA GLY A 672 37.31 27.22 -5.41
C GLY A 672 38.66 26.94 -4.73
N ILE A 673 38.79 27.23 -3.44
CA ILE A 673 39.98 26.86 -2.66
C ILE A 673 40.05 25.35 -2.51
N LEU A 674 38.90 24.72 -2.27
CA LEU A 674 38.82 23.26 -2.15
C LEU A 674 39.18 22.59 -3.47
N ALA A 675 38.66 23.10 -4.61
CA ALA A 675 39.06 22.66 -5.98
C ALA A 675 40.55 22.75 -6.18
N TYR A 676 41.14 23.85 -5.76
CA TYR A 676 42.59 24.10 -5.88
C TYR A 676 43.40 23.14 -5.01
N ASP A 677 43.02 22.90 -3.75
CA ASP A 677 43.73 21.98 -2.87
C ASP A 677 43.62 20.52 -3.33
N VAL A 678 42.42 20.08 -3.74
CA VAL A 678 42.19 18.77 -4.34
C VAL A 678 43.08 18.56 -5.58
N ALA A 679 43.13 19.55 -6.47
CA ALA A 679 43.98 19.50 -7.66
C ALA A 679 45.49 19.33 -7.29
N GLN A 680 45.99 20.05 -6.29
CA GLN A 680 47.35 19.92 -5.82
C GLN A 680 47.68 18.54 -5.27
N ARG A 681 46.75 17.98 -4.46
CA ARG A 681 46.87 16.62 -3.91
C ARG A 681 46.85 15.56 -5.01
N MET A 682 45.97 15.69 -6.00
CA MET A 682 45.88 14.76 -7.13
C MET A 682 47.15 14.81 -8.01
N LEU A 683 47.76 15.99 -8.22
CA LEU A 683 49.05 16.14 -8.92
C LEU A 683 50.18 15.46 -8.16
N SER A 684 50.14 15.45 -6.81
CA SER A 684 51.15 14.76 -5.98
C SER A 684 51.07 13.22 -6.09
N THR A 685 49.94 12.67 -6.59
CA THR A 685 49.73 11.23 -6.82
C THR A 685 50.00 10.79 -8.25
N SER A 686 50.80 11.57 -9.03
CA SER A 686 51.20 11.29 -10.40
C SER A 686 50.07 11.37 -11.46
N ARG A 687 48.95 12.00 -11.17
CA ARG A 687 47.91 12.26 -12.16
C ARG A 687 48.25 13.49 -12.99
N SER A 688 48.28 13.34 -14.32
CA SER A 688 48.44 14.44 -15.29
C SER A 688 47.10 14.89 -15.85
N GLY A 689 47.06 16.04 -16.52
CA GLY A 689 45.87 16.52 -17.22
C GLY A 689 44.80 17.12 -16.29
N ILE A 690 45.19 17.83 -15.23
CA ILE A 690 44.31 18.54 -14.31
C ILE A 690 44.33 20.03 -14.60
N ALA A 691 43.18 20.63 -14.92
CA ALA A 691 43.01 22.08 -14.97
C ALA A 691 42.13 22.56 -13.78
N VAL A 692 42.40 23.78 -13.33
CA VAL A 692 41.61 24.41 -12.26
C VAL A 692 40.88 25.63 -12.77
N VAL A 693 39.59 25.73 -12.46
CA VAL A 693 38.74 26.89 -12.80
C VAL A 693 38.19 27.52 -11.54
N LEU A 694 38.61 28.71 -11.23
CA LEU A 694 38.18 29.48 -10.06
C LEU A 694 37.12 30.51 -10.49
N VAL A 695 35.94 30.42 -9.89
CA VAL A 695 34.82 31.34 -10.19
C VAL A 695 34.59 32.25 -8.98
N ASP A 696 34.94 33.51 -9.16
CA ASP A 696 34.81 34.57 -8.18
C ASP A 696 35.43 34.24 -6.80
N VAL A 697 36.67 33.68 -6.85
CA VAL A 697 37.40 33.19 -5.68
C VAL A 697 38.43 34.19 -5.19
N GLY A 698 38.36 34.61 -3.95
CA GLY A 698 39.40 35.45 -3.35
C GLY A 698 40.72 34.68 -3.18
N THR A 699 41.84 35.32 -3.47
CA THR A 699 43.14 34.67 -3.22
C THR A 699 43.51 34.75 -1.71
N PRO A 700 43.62 33.59 -1.03
CA PRO A 700 43.93 33.55 0.37
C PRO A 700 45.30 34.17 0.66
N GLY A 701 45.43 35.04 1.69
CA GLY A 701 46.70 35.64 2.07
C GLY A 701 47.17 36.76 1.19
N TYR A 702 46.47 37.15 0.10
CA TYR A 702 46.89 38.24 -0.76
C TYR A 702 46.85 39.58 -0.03
N ARG A 703 48.02 40.26 0.05
CA ARG A 703 48.21 41.46 0.88
C ARG A 703 48.06 42.81 0.16
N ARG A 704 47.89 42.82 -1.16
CA ARG A 704 47.81 44.07 -1.92
C ARG A 704 46.33 44.45 -2.15
N VAL A 705 45.82 45.37 -1.36
CA VAL A 705 44.49 45.97 -1.61
C VAL A 705 44.74 47.30 -2.33
N ARG A 706 44.35 47.35 -3.62
CA ARG A 706 44.27 48.63 -4.31
C ARG A 706 42.84 49.08 -4.36
N VAL A 707 42.56 50.19 -3.72
CA VAL A 707 41.23 50.82 -3.80
C VAL A 707 41.14 51.52 -5.18
N ASN A 708 40.14 51.14 -5.97
CA ASN A 708 39.89 51.84 -7.26
C ASN A 708 39.28 53.23 -7.01
N LEU A 709 40.14 54.21 -6.84
CA LEU A 709 39.80 55.58 -6.45
C LEU A 709 38.72 56.23 -7.33
N PRO A 710 38.73 56.10 -8.67
CA PRO A 710 37.69 56.59 -9.54
C PRO A 710 36.32 56.01 -9.26
N ILE A 711 36.20 54.72 -8.91
CA ILE A 711 34.91 54.04 -8.60
C ILE A 711 34.47 54.47 -7.21
N ALA A 712 35.39 54.56 -6.27
CA ALA A 712 35.09 55.01 -4.90
C ALA A 712 34.55 56.43 -4.89
N LEU A 713 35.17 57.35 -5.64
CA LEU A 713 34.69 58.73 -5.79
C LEU A 713 33.31 58.85 -6.44
N ARG A 714 33.00 58.00 -7.43
CA ARG A 714 31.64 57.96 -8.04
C ARG A 714 30.59 57.42 -7.10
N ALA A 715 30.92 56.50 -6.23
CA ALA A 715 30.06 55.95 -5.21
C ALA A 715 29.71 56.96 -4.12
N VAL A 716 30.70 57.73 -3.69
CA VAL A 716 30.50 58.89 -2.79
C VAL A 716 29.61 59.94 -3.43
N ALA A 717 29.86 60.30 -4.68
CA ALA A 717 29.03 61.26 -5.42
C ALA A 717 27.55 60.81 -5.61
N ARG A 718 27.27 59.50 -5.52
CA ARG A 718 25.91 58.94 -5.59
C ARG A 718 25.27 58.73 -4.18
N GLY A 719 25.77 59.32 -3.12
CA GLY A 719 25.21 59.23 -1.76
C GLY A 719 25.50 57.95 -1.01
N GLN A 720 26.30 57.05 -1.57
CA GLN A 720 26.60 55.75 -0.94
C GLN A 720 27.85 55.78 -0.03
N GLY A 721 28.34 56.97 0.25
CA GLY A 721 29.59 57.17 0.96
C GLY A 721 29.65 56.61 2.38
N ARG A 722 28.54 56.67 3.17
CA ARG A 722 28.48 56.06 4.53
C ARG A 722 28.56 54.53 4.49
N ARG A 723 27.87 53.91 3.59
CA ARG A 723 27.90 52.44 3.45
C ARG A 723 29.28 51.98 3.00
N LEU A 724 29.82 52.62 2.00
CA LEU A 724 31.19 52.38 1.53
C LEU A 724 32.24 52.57 2.61
N ALA A 725 32.12 53.61 3.43
CA ALA A 725 33.04 53.86 4.55
C ALA A 725 32.97 52.76 5.64
N ALA A 726 31.76 52.27 5.94
CA ALA A 726 31.59 51.20 6.90
C ALA A 726 32.22 49.87 6.39
N GLU A 727 31.95 49.52 5.12
CA GLU A 727 32.50 48.29 4.48
C GLU A 727 34.03 48.35 4.34
N LEU A 728 34.58 49.51 3.97
CA LEU A 728 36.03 49.70 3.95
C LEU A 728 36.62 49.64 5.33
N ALA A 729 35.99 50.28 6.32
CA ALA A 729 36.45 50.23 7.73
C ALA A 729 36.42 48.78 8.29
N ASP A 730 35.48 47.98 7.97
CA ASP A 730 35.44 46.59 8.35
C ASP A 730 36.51 45.77 7.66
N HIS A 731 36.76 46.04 6.36
CA HIS A 731 37.83 45.41 5.60
C HIS A 731 39.22 45.78 6.12
N PHE A 732 39.45 47.07 6.45
CA PHE A 732 40.71 47.53 7.08
C PHE A 732 40.87 47.09 8.49
N ARG A 733 39.81 46.99 9.30
CA ARG A 733 39.82 46.36 10.62
C ARG A 733 40.32 44.92 10.52
N PHE A 734 39.72 44.17 9.62
CA PHE A 734 40.10 42.77 9.38
C PHE A 734 41.60 42.63 8.97
N ILE A 735 42.10 43.45 8.06
CA ILE A 735 43.51 43.43 7.66
C ILE A 735 44.43 43.79 8.84
N ARG A 736 44.03 44.73 9.66
CA ARG A 736 44.80 45.16 10.85
C ARG A 736 44.83 44.05 11.91
N ASP A 737 43.75 43.40 12.19
CA ASP A 737 43.64 42.34 13.18
C ASP A 737 44.37 41.09 12.72
N LYS A 738 44.34 40.78 11.42
CA LYS A 738 45.17 39.74 10.77
C LYS A 738 46.66 40.02 10.89
N ASN A 739 47.09 41.25 10.67
CA ASN A 739 48.50 41.63 10.79
C ASN A 739 48.97 41.59 12.26
N ARG A 740 48.09 41.78 13.22
CA ARG A 740 48.42 41.63 14.66
C ARG A 740 48.61 40.20 15.10
N SER A 741 47.82 39.26 14.56
CA SER A 741 47.92 37.83 14.88
C SER A 741 49.16 37.19 14.24
N VAL A 742 49.53 37.59 13.00
CA VAL A 742 50.68 37.04 12.25
C VAL A 742 52.04 37.54 12.82
N ASN A 743 52.09 38.73 13.38
CA ASN A 743 53.35 39.26 13.98
C ASN A 743 53.64 38.75 15.40
N ARG A 744 52.79 37.94 16.03
CA ARG A 744 53.01 37.35 17.34
C ARG A 744 53.64 35.97 17.36
N GLU A 745 53.73 35.28 16.22
CA GLU A 745 54.33 33.93 16.18
C GLU A 745 55.18 33.73 14.91
N LEU A 746 56.43 34.00 14.98
CA LEU A 746 57.46 33.39 14.15
C LEU A 746 58.72 33.16 14.98
N PRO A 747 58.98 31.96 15.51
CA PRO A 747 60.29 31.45 15.71
C PRO A 747 60.83 30.81 14.43
N ALA A 748 62.12 31.02 14.13
CA ALA A 748 62.80 30.48 12.99
C ALA A 748 62.75 28.95 12.97
N ALA A 749 62.10 28.35 11.94
CA ALA A 749 62.06 26.91 11.75
C ALA A 749 63.25 26.44 10.90
N LYS A 750 64.02 25.60 11.52
CA LYS A 750 64.99 24.68 10.85
C LYS A 750 64.23 23.47 10.29
N SER A 751 64.68 23.05 9.13
CA SER A 751 64.32 21.89 8.33
C SER A 751 63.67 20.67 9.01
N GLY A 752 62.61 20.15 8.35
CA GLY A 752 62.23 18.74 8.30
C GLY A 752 61.25 18.27 9.38
N ALA A 753 59.97 18.13 8.99
CA ALA A 753 59.04 17.09 9.42
C ALA A 753 57.62 17.53 9.13
N THR A 754 56.79 16.59 8.82
CA THR A 754 55.31 16.65 8.75
C THR A 754 54.71 17.37 9.96
N GLU A 755 54.29 18.62 9.81
CA GLU A 755 53.69 19.39 10.91
C GLU A 755 52.19 19.49 10.78
N ARG A 756 51.54 19.03 11.85
CA ARG A 756 50.14 19.32 12.19
C ARG A 756 49.99 20.85 12.33
N VAL A 757 49.05 21.40 11.55
CA VAL A 757 48.62 22.79 11.75
C VAL A 757 47.82 22.85 13.06
N ALA A 758 48.46 23.27 14.14
CA ALA A 758 47.75 23.66 15.34
C ALA A 758 47.06 25.01 15.08
N VAL A 759 45.74 24.98 14.97
CA VAL A 759 44.92 26.20 14.97
C VAL A 759 44.93 26.78 16.36
N ALA A 760 45.50 27.97 16.52
CA ALA A 760 45.44 28.70 17.78
C ALA A 760 43.96 29.02 18.13
N GLU A 761 43.48 28.51 19.26
CA GLU A 761 42.24 28.90 19.90
C GLU A 761 42.27 30.34 20.35
N THR A 762 42.06 31.29 19.46
CA THR A 762 41.67 32.65 19.81
C THR A 762 40.25 32.89 19.40
N ALA A 763 39.39 33.23 20.35
CA ALA A 763 37.96 33.48 20.19
C ALA A 763 37.69 34.35 18.96
N MET A 764 37.23 33.71 17.90
CA MET A 764 36.75 34.35 16.67
C MET A 764 35.30 34.79 16.85
N PRO A 765 34.88 35.90 16.25
CA PRO A 765 33.49 36.34 16.34
C PRO A 765 32.54 35.23 15.80
N ALA A 766 31.48 34.93 16.51
CA ALA A 766 30.48 33.91 16.18
C ALA A 766 29.74 34.11 14.83
N SER A 767 30.12 35.11 14.04
CA SER A 767 29.47 35.50 12.78
C SER A 767 30.20 35.05 11.52
N ILE A 768 31.31 34.31 11.60
CA ILE A 768 32.08 33.87 10.43
C ILE A 768 31.86 32.38 10.23
N SER A 769 31.36 32.01 9.02
CA SER A 769 31.19 30.62 8.65
C SER A 769 32.52 29.83 8.56
N PRO A 770 32.49 28.49 8.69
CA PRO A 770 33.65 27.62 8.52
C PRO A 770 34.38 27.85 7.20
N GLY A 771 33.65 28.00 6.08
CA GLY A 771 34.21 28.31 4.77
C GLY A 771 34.88 29.69 4.73
N GLY A 772 34.33 30.69 5.43
CA GLY A 772 34.89 32.01 5.57
C GLY A 772 36.22 31.99 6.34
N ILE A 773 36.38 31.07 7.29
CA ILE A 773 37.65 30.87 8.02
C ILE A 773 38.70 30.28 7.08
N VAL A 774 38.38 29.26 6.30
CA VAL A 774 39.28 28.66 5.31
C VAL A 774 39.78 29.70 4.28
N LEU A 775 38.87 30.52 3.74
CA LEU A 775 39.23 31.63 2.83
C LEU A 775 40.32 32.56 3.39
N ARG A 776 40.38 32.69 4.72
CA ARG A 776 41.33 33.60 5.41
C ARG A 776 42.62 32.94 5.83
N THR A 777 42.58 31.64 6.17
CA THR A 777 43.70 30.92 6.80
C THR A 777 44.48 30.02 5.83
N TYR A 778 43.87 29.60 4.73
CA TYR A 778 44.49 28.72 3.75
C TYR A 778 45.72 29.41 3.06
N VAL A 779 46.82 28.69 2.94
CA VAL A 779 48.05 29.18 2.26
C VAL A 779 48.26 28.35 0.98
N PRO A 780 47.86 28.88 -0.21
CA PRO A 780 48.03 28.18 -1.47
C PRO A 780 49.48 28.03 -1.88
N ARG A 781 49.82 26.85 -2.42
CA ARG A 781 51.12 26.60 -3.08
C ARG A 781 51.03 26.94 -4.57
N PRO A 782 52.15 27.24 -5.29
CA PRO A 782 52.11 27.43 -6.71
C PRO A 782 51.53 26.22 -7.46
N PHE A 783 50.73 26.47 -8.48
CA PHE A 783 50.06 25.44 -9.28
C PHE A 783 50.73 25.24 -10.63
N PRO A 784 51.23 24.03 -10.98
CA PRO A 784 51.96 23.77 -12.21
C PRO A 784 51.08 23.56 -13.45
N GLY A 785 49.80 23.23 -13.29
CA GLY A 785 48.85 22.97 -14.35
C GLY A 785 48.14 24.23 -14.87
N PRO A 786 47.24 24.09 -15.87
CA PRO A 786 46.43 25.20 -16.34
C PRO A 786 45.51 25.74 -15.24
N LEU A 787 45.53 27.04 -15.04
CA LEU A 787 44.72 27.76 -14.08
C LEU A 787 43.90 28.85 -14.76
N ALA A 788 42.60 28.87 -14.53
CA ALA A 788 41.70 29.88 -15.05
C ALA A 788 40.92 30.58 -13.94
N SER A 789 40.76 31.87 -13.99
CA SER A 789 40.05 32.68 -13.00
C SER A 789 38.94 33.52 -13.66
N ALA A 790 37.68 33.20 -13.37
CA ALA A 790 36.52 33.99 -13.78
C ALA A 790 36.16 34.97 -12.64
N LEU A 791 36.08 36.24 -12.91
CA LEU A 791 35.74 37.27 -11.94
C LEU A 791 34.34 37.79 -12.22
N ALA A 792 33.43 37.80 -11.24
CA ALA A 792 32.13 38.43 -11.36
C ALA A 792 32.31 39.97 -11.44
N ALA A 793 31.74 40.55 -12.49
CA ALA A 793 31.84 41.99 -12.74
C ALA A 793 30.87 42.84 -11.88
N GLY A 794 30.29 42.28 -10.86
CA GLY A 794 29.40 42.75 -9.84
C GLY A 794 28.64 44.07 -10.06
N SER A 795 27.40 44.13 -9.62
CA SER A 795 26.63 45.36 -9.56
C SER A 795 26.92 46.17 -8.29
N GLU A 796 27.52 45.56 -7.26
CA GLU A 796 27.83 46.23 -6.02
C GLU A 796 29.16 46.98 -6.06
N VAL A 797 29.13 48.20 -5.57
CA VAL A 797 30.26 49.13 -5.63
C VAL A 797 31.45 48.64 -4.80
N SER A 798 31.18 48.00 -3.68
CA SER A 798 32.15 47.37 -2.76
C SER A 798 32.95 46.26 -3.47
N GLU A 799 32.28 45.37 -4.24
CA GLU A 799 32.93 44.29 -4.97
C GLU A 799 33.87 44.82 -6.06
N ARG A 800 33.47 45.93 -6.73
CA ARG A 800 34.27 46.56 -7.77
C ARG A 800 35.51 47.28 -7.23
N ILE A 801 35.41 47.78 -6.00
CA ILE A 801 36.51 48.48 -5.32
C ILE A 801 37.55 47.49 -4.80
N LEU A 802 37.13 46.29 -4.38
CA LEU A 802 37.96 45.25 -3.71
C LEU A 802 38.43 44.15 -4.67
N GLN A 803 38.21 44.28 -6.00
CA GLN A 803 38.56 43.29 -7.02
C GLN A 803 40.02 42.83 -6.98
N ASP A 804 40.92 43.60 -6.46
CA ASP A 804 42.35 43.24 -6.45
C ASP A 804 42.66 41.99 -5.61
N SER A 805 41.87 41.67 -4.59
CA SER A 805 42.08 40.45 -3.81
C SER A 805 41.82 39.18 -4.58
N LYS A 806 40.98 39.23 -5.62
CA LYS A 806 40.63 38.09 -6.48
C LYS A 806 41.66 37.85 -7.59
N ARG A 807 42.60 38.77 -7.84
CA ARG A 807 43.58 38.72 -8.90
C ARG A 807 44.91 38.09 -8.52
N GLY A 808 45.13 37.75 -7.26
CA GLY A 808 46.37 37.17 -6.77
C GLY A 808 46.67 35.75 -7.28
N TRP A 809 45.71 35.07 -7.86
CA TRP A 809 45.88 33.74 -8.44
C TRP A 809 46.92 33.68 -9.55
N ARG A 810 47.13 34.79 -10.26
CA ARG A 810 48.16 34.92 -11.29
C ARG A 810 49.58 34.70 -10.75
N GLU A 811 49.81 35.10 -9.53
CA GLU A 811 51.16 34.97 -8.89
C GLU A 811 51.44 33.51 -8.51
N LEU A 812 50.36 32.70 -8.33
CA LEU A 812 50.41 31.29 -8.02
C LEU A 812 50.47 30.35 -9.22
N ALA A 813 50.10 30.84 -10.40
CA ALA A 813 50.14 30.05 -11.63
C ALA A 813 51.57 29.84 -12.11
N ARG A 814 51.96 28.58 -12.36
CA ARG A 814 53.25 28.17 -12.96
C ARG A 814 53.03 27.58 -14.36
N GLY A 815 51.80 27.20 -14.69
CA GLY A 815 51.32 26.77 -16.02
C GLY A 815 50.55 27.85 -16.74
N PRO A 816 49.84 27.52 -17.83
CA PRO A 816 49.00 28.47 -18.56
C PRO A 816 47.97 29.11 -17.60
N PHE A 817 47.87 30.45 -17.69
CA PHE A 817 46.92 31.20 -16.85
C PHE A 817 46.00 32.06 -17.73
N GLN A 818 44.69 31.97 -17.44
CA GLN A 818 43.67 32.78 -18.08
C GLN A 818 42.83 33.51 -17.00
N GLU A 819 42.48 34.76 -17.26
CA GLU A 819 41.64 35.55 -16.36
C GLU A 819 40.62 36.32 -17.21
N ARG A 820 39.36 36.30 -16.78
CA ARG A 820 38.26 37.00 -17.45
C ARG A 820 37.26 37.55 -16.48
N SER A 821 36.87 38.80 -16.66
CA SER A 821 35.68 39.36 -15.96
C SER A 821 34.43 39.03 -16.76
N LEU A 822 33.42 38.47 -16.06
CA LEU A 822 32.15 38.06 -16.63
C LEU A 822 31.02 38.89 -16.01
N LEU A 823 29.93 39.08 -16.71
CA LEU A 823 28.73 39.73 -16.20
C LEU A 823 28.13 38.91 -15.07
N GLY A 824 27.45 39.59 -14.14
CA GLY A 824 26.82 38.99 -12.97
C GLY A 824 27.51 39.36 -11.65
N SER A 825 26.80 39.18 -10.53
CA SER A 825 27.32 39.31 -9.18
C SER A 825 27.91 37.98 -8.70
N HIS A 826 28.43 37.97 -7.46
CA HIS A 826 28.94 36.77 -6.82
C HIS A 826 27.95 35.58 -6.85
N HIS A 827 26.65 35.84 -6.74
CA HIS A 827 25.62 34.80 -6.78
C HIS A 827 25.00 34.63 -8.17
N SER A 828 24.78 35.68 -8.93
CA SER A 828 24.05 35.64 -10.20
C SER A 828 24.94 35.20 -11.42
N ILE A 829 26.22 34.93 -11.23
CA ILE A 829 27.15 34.48 -12.30
C ILE A 829 26.73 33.14 -12.91
N PHE A 830 25.92 32.34 -12.16
CA PHE A 830 25.39 31.03 -12.59
C PHE A 830 23.97 31.09 -13.16
N ASP A 831 23.29 32.24 -13.11
CA ASP A 831 21.96 32.43 -13.62
C ASP A 831 21.89 32.21 -15.14
N ALA A 832 20.70 31.92 -15.66
CA ALA A 832 20.47 31.59 -17.07
C ALA A 832 21.07 32.61 -18.06
N GLU A 833 21.08 33.90 -17.68
CA GLU A 833 21.62 34.97 -18.52
C GLU A 833 23.18 34.96 -18.59
N ASN A 834 23.85 34.58 -17.52
CA ASN A 834 25.30 34.68 -17.35
C ASN A 834 26.01 33.32 -17.57
N ALA A 835 25.33 32.19 -17.36
CA ALA A 835 25.87 30.84 -17.49
C ALA A 835 26.51 30.56 -18.87
N PRO A 836 25.98 31.05 -20.03
CA PRO A 836 26.61 30.83 -21.32
C PRO A 836 28.03 31.44 -21.45
N ALA A 837 28.25 32.64 -20.87
CA ALA A 837 29.55 33.29 -20.85
C ALA A 837 30.54 32.53 -19.94
N LEU A 838 30.10 32.05 -18.79
CA LEU A 838 30.88 31.23 -17.89
C LEU A 838 31.24 29.87 -18.54
N ALA A 839 30.28 29.21 -19.20
CA ALA A 839 30.50 27.98 -19.93
C ALA A 839 31.53 28.15 -21.06
N SER A 840 31.47 29.25 -21.82
CA SER A 840 32.45 29.57 -22.84
C SER A 840 33.85 29.75 -22.26
N PHE A 841 33.93 30.36 -21.08
CA PHE A 841 35.21 30.51 -20.37
C PHE A 841 35.76 29.16 -19.90
N ILE A 842 34.94 28.31 -19.33
CA ILE A 842 35.32 26.96 -18.89
C ILE A 842 35.76 26.10 -20.09
N ARG A 843 35.06 26.19 -21.23
CA ARG A 843 35.52 25.50 -22.48
C ARG A 843 36.89 25.91 -22.92
N SER A 844 37.24 27.21 -22.82
CA SER A 844 38.60 27.67 -23.17
C SER A 844 39.67 27.10 -22.22
N ALA A 845 39.32 26.92 -20.94
CA ALA A 845 40.18 26.27 -19.94
C ALA A 845 40.32 24.76 -20.20
N LEU A 846 39.24 24.11 -20.65
CA LEU A 846 39.25 22.70 -21.07
C LEU A 846 40.17 22.45 -22.28
N GLN A 847 40.13 23.32 -23.28
CA GLN A 847 41.01 23.24 -24.45
C GLN A 847 42.47 23.38 -24.02
N ALA A 848 42.80 24.32 -23.14
CA ALA A 848 44.14 24.48 -22.59
C ALA A 848 44.60 23.24 -21.78
N ALA A 849 43.72 22.55 -21.10
CA ALA A 849 44.01 21.30 -20.41
C ALA A 849 44.27 20.13 -21.39
N GLY A 850 43.49 20.04 -22.46
CA GLY A 850 43.67 19.02 -23.50
C GLY A 850 44.99 19.18 -24.31
N THR A 851 45.41 20.42 -24.58
CA THR A 851 46.68 20.70 -25.23
C THR A 851 47.91 20.48 -24.34
N ALA A 852 47.75 20.46 -23.01
CA ALA A 852 48.85 20.17 -22.09
C ALA A 852 49.11 18.66 -21.85
N VAL A 853 48.26 17.79 -22.46
CA VAL A 853 48.36 16.32 -22.36
C VAL A 853 48.92 15.70 -23.64
N LEU A 854 49.01 16.46 -24.75
CA LEU A 854 49.72 16.13 -25.98
C LEU A 854 51.14 16.71 -25.93
#